data_3be42078e765fb7baaffbd1575d5f02f
#
_entry.id   3be42078e765fb7baaffbd1575d5f02f
#
_cell.length_a   1.000
_cell.length_b   1.000
_cell.length_c   1.000
_cell.angle_alpha   90.00
_cell.angle_beta   90.00
_cell.angle_gamma   90.00
#
_symmetry.space_group_name_H-M   'P 1'
#
loop_
_entity.id
_entity.type
_entity.pdbx_description
1 polymer ?
#
loop_
_entity_poly.entity_id
_entity_poly.type
_entity_poly.pdbx_seq_one_letter_code
_entity_poly.pdbx_strand_id
1 'polypeptide(L)'
;MNIRFRFLLVLILSFLCGGGGLWAAPFTMPEKMEDLMANYCFDCHDDETKKGEVRLDNLATLALKDRLDLLNRVQEQIFIKEMPPKKRKAQPSDSEREQLHDWMTVELRKHKASKFEEKLRYPSYGNLINHEKLFSGEIKAKAYSPARRWLVSPKIFMSRVNDVFKLKGGNTRETFFGVTQPFLLPADSGVRYYDNEALTRGHLLTMLANAEWIADKQLWQWSSRLDKDNKFDTLKPQHIPIPKAFEVIAEKQSEPTEQEVADAINVQFDNVLQRRPTDKELKEYLTLFQSLLKQSQILSKAEANAIALRKVLVSVLLETEFLYRLEFGAGEEDAYGRKKLSPREASYAISYALSDLAPDYQLRQAAEEGRLLTKADYKREVMRMLNDEKRYFGESFPLNRSKNWRSHSVTHPKVNRFFREFLGYAKAGIIFKDTPRFHGTFTNFDKSGAGTGGLFIDEADQLVDHILKEDKDVFTELLTTDKFFVYHKYTNEKSQRIIDEWKELYALAKEKNWEADPEKFIADNFNEHENLFANIRIKKIDDIPKRLVALKKQNLTWLDKHITYFDNTFAKGITPFSVIRSHGNRWSHSTAYNLPHAFGQIGRNREQDNWDYPVQQPFKVPNRMGILTHPAWLMAHASNTHTDPVVRGKWIREKLLAGYVPDVPITVDAKIPDDHDKTIRERFSVTEAQQCWKCHEKMNPLGYAFENFDDFGRYRTVEELEHADNLLTKAEVRGPTFAVATYKTKALNTTGVLSGTGDPNLDGEVTDSFDLIGRLAKSTRVRQSIIRHAFRYFMGRNEMLSDSQTLIDADNAYVKSGGSFKAVIISLLTSDSFMYRK
;
A
#
# COMPACT_ATOMS: atom_id res chain seq x y z
N MET A 1 22.49 -15.70 65.68
CA MET A 1 22.82 -14.31 65.95
C MET A 1 23.63 -13.72 64.81
N ASN A 2 23.15 -13.75 63.56
CA ASN A 2 23.90 -13.22 62.44
C ASN A 2 23.03 -12.77 61.18
N ILE A 3 21.72 -12.55 61.38
CA ILE A 3 20.83 -12.08 60.32
C ILE A 3 20.44 -10.60 60.48
N ARG A 4 20.54 -10.04 61.69
CA ARG A 4 20.21 -8.62 61.95
C ARG A 4 21.32 -7.64 61.55
N PHE A 5 22.56 -8.06 61.40
CA PHE A 5 23.68 -7.17 61.05
C PHE A 5 23.82 -6.96 59.51
N ARG A 6 23.29 -7.86 58.69
CA ARG A 6 23.30 -7.68 57.23
C ARG A 6 22.19 -6.76 56.72
N PHE A 7 21.08 -6.65 57.44
CA PHE A 7 20.00 -5.72 57.06
C PHE A 7 20.34 -4.26 57.43
N LEU A 8 21.14 -4.02 58.42
CA LEU A 8 21.51 -2.65 58.78
C LEU A 8 22.58 -2.07 57.85
N LEU A 9 23.46 -2.91 57.29
CA LEU A 9 24.48 -2.46 56.31
C LEU A 9 23.89 -2.16 54.93
N VAL A 10 22.82 -2.86 54.50
CA VAL A 10 22.11 -2.60 53.27
C VAL A 10 21.26 -1.34 53.37
N LEU A 11 20.69 -1.03 54.55
CA LEU A 11 19.93 0.21 54.77
C LEU A 11 20.86 1.45 54.82
N ILE A 12 22.08 1.32 55.33
CA ILE A 12 23.05 2.44 55.38
C ILE A 12 23.67 2.69 53.98
N LEU A 13 23.93 1.63 53.20
CA LEU A 13 24.36 1.83 51.81
C LEU A 13 23.23 2.35 50.91
N SER A 14 21.97 2.08 51.18
CA SER A 14 20.83 2.64 50.44
C SER A 14 20.60 4.13 50.73
N PHE A 15 21.04 4.62 51.92
CA PHE A 15 20.93 6.03 52.27
C PHE A 15 22.13 6.87 51.77
N LEU A 16 23.26 6.23 51.47
CA LEU A 16 24.43 6.91 50.90
C LEU A 16 24.39 6.99 49.34
N CYS A 17 23.57 6.17 48.66
CA CYS A 17 23.32 6.25 47.23
C CYS A 17 22.09 7.10 46.86
N GLY A 18 21.36 7.61 47.86
CA GLY A 18 20.12 8.38 47.66
C GLY A 18 20.28 9.90 47.67
N GLY A 19 21.48 10.43 47.51
CA GLY A 19 21.73 11.87 47.66
C GLY A 19 22.52 12.53 46.52
N GLY A 20 22.71 11.86 45.40
CA GLY A 20 23.25 12.47 44.18
C GLY A 20 22.12 12.93 43.29
N GLY A 21 21.37 13.95 43.67
CA GLY A 21 20.63 14.75 42.72
C GLY A 21 21.64 15.31 41.73
N LEU A 22 21.70 14.72 40.53
CA LEU A 22 22.27 15.40 39.39
C LEU A 22 21.51 16.71 39.26
N TRP A 23 22.04 17.77 39.84
CA TRP A 23 21.60 19.12 39.55
C TRP A 23 21.85 19.30 38.06
N ALA A 24 20.82 19.13 37.26
CA ALA A 24 20.88 19.51 35.85
C ALA A 24 21.34 20.96 35.84
N ALA A 25 22.38 21.25 35.06
CA ALA A 25 22.85 22.61 34.93
C ALA A 25 21.65 23.54 34.65
N PRO A 26 21.56 24.70 35.27
CA PRO A 26 20.44 25.60 35.06
C PRO A 26 20.33 25.88 33.56
N PHE A 27 19.08 25.85 33.06
CA PHE A 27 18.84 26.15 31.64
C PHE A 27 19.34 27.58 31.34
N THR A 28 20.20 27.70 30.38
CA THR A 28 20.71 28.99 29.90
C THR A 28 20.52 29.03 28.40
N MET A 29 19.80 30.03 27.93
CA MET A 29 19.65 30.29 26.49
C MET A 29 20.96 30.89 25.98
N PRO A 30 21.53 30.44 24.85
CA PRO A 30 22.67 31.09 24.23
C PRO A 30 22.29 32.53 23.83
N GLU A 31 23.17 33.52 24.09
CA GLU A 31 22.94 34.94 23.82
C GLU A 31 22.40 35.19 22.40
N LYS A 32 23.02 34.58 21.39
CA LYS A 32 22.56 34.65 20.00
C LYS A 32 21.14 34.17 19.79
N MET A 33 20.67 33.16 20.53
CA MET A 33 19.29 32.64 20.41
C MET A 33 18.32 33.57 21.15
N GLU A 34 18.76 34.15 22.25
CA GLU A 34 18.00 35.14 23.00
C GLU A 34 17.78 36.42 22.15
N ASP A 35 18.82 36.88 21.46
CA ASP A 35 18.72 37.99 20.51
C ASP A 35 17.73 37.70 19.38
N LEU A 36 17.78 36.52 18.77
CA LEU A 36 16.83 36.11 17.72
C LEU A 36 15.39 36.07 18.26
N MET A 37 15.17 35.54 19.46
CA MET A 37 13.86 35.51 20.06
C MET A 37 13.35 36.88 20.48
N ALA A 38 14.23 37.75 20.96
CA ALA A 38 13.89 39.12 21.27
C ALA A 38 13.45 39.89 20.01
N ASN A 39 14.20 39.72 18.91
CA ASN A 39 13.88 40.42 17.64
C ASN A 39 12.57 39.94 16.99
N TYR A 40 12.17 38.69 17.16
CA TYR A 40 11.10 38.11 16.38
C TYR A 40 9.91 37.60 17.21
N CYS A 41 10.09 37.30 18.51
CA CYS A 41 9.10 36.61 19.31
C CYS A 41 8.59 37.38 20.52
N PHE A 42 9.49 38.02 21.32
CA PHE A 42 9.13 38.56 22.64
C PHE A 42 8.08 39.68 22.59
N ASP A 43 8.11 40.57 21.61
CA ASP A 43 7.07 41.61 21.50
C ASP A 43 5.62 41.12 21.50
N CYS A 44 5.40 39.84 21.20
CA CYS A 44 4.09 39.23 21.20
C CYS A 44 3.93 38.15 22.29
N HIS A 45 5.03 37.68 22.81
CA HIS A 45 5.07 36.53 23.73
C HIS A 45 5.89 36.83 24.99
N ASP A 46 5.77 38.03 25.50
CA ASP A 46 6.30 38.49 26.81
C ASP A 46 5.23 38.44 27.91
N ASP A 47 5.52 38.97 29.06
CA ASP A 47 4.62 39.00 30.23
C ASP A 47 3.45 39.97 30.09
N GLU A 48 3.56 41.00 29.25
CA GLU A 48 2.50 41.97 29.04
C GLU A 48 1.51 41.53 27.94
N THR A 49 2.00 41.00 26.83
CA THR A 49 1.20 40.76 25.61
C THR A 49 0.60 39.38 25.56
N LYS A 50 1.31 38.35 25.90
CA LYS A 50 0.93 36.88 25.98
C LYS A 50 -0.01 36.43 24.87
N LYS A 51 0.26 36.79 23.60
CA LYS A 51 -0.62 36.38 22.50
C LYS A 51 -0.74 34.87 22.41
N GLY A 52 -1.98 34.37 22.36
CA GLY A 52 -2.30 32.98 22.39
C GLY A 52 -1.93 32.30 23.68
N GLU A 53 -1.86 33.06 24.79
CA GLU A 53 -1.48 32.60 26.13
C GLU A 53 -0.08 31.94 26.17
N VAL A 54 0.80 32.38 25.29
CA VAL A 54 2.18 31.90 25.21
C VAL A 54 3.13 33.01 25.67
N ARG A 55 4.03 32.64 26.59
CA ARG A 55 5.10 33.48 27.07
C ARG A 55 6.45 32.81 26.82
N LEU A 56 7.42 33.49 26.25
CA LEU A 56 8.71 32.96 25.82
C LEU A 56 9.93 33.59 26.51
N ASP A 57 9.76 34.77 27.13
CA ASP A 57 10.80 35.50 27.87
C ASP A 57 11.15 34.83 29.20
N ASN A 58 10.34 33.87 29.68
CA ASN A 58 10.52 33.21 30.97
C ASN A 58 10.95 31.73 30.90
N LEU A 59 11.47 31.28 29.73
CA LEU A 59 11.86 29.85 29.53
C LEU A 59 12.80 29.31 30.62
N ALA A 60 13.70 30.14 31.13
CA ALA A 60 14.63 29.74 32.18
C ALA A 60 13.95 29.40 33.54
N THR A 61 12.80 30.01 33.81
CA THR A 61 12.09 29.85 35.09
C THR A 61 11.00 28.78 35.05
N LEU A 62 10.66 28.28 33.88
CA LEU A 62 9.66 27.21 33.72
C LEU A 62 10.15 25.88 34.26
N ALA A 63 9.22 25.12 34.83
CA ALA A 63 9.47 23.70 35.16
C ALA A 63 9.92 22.96 33.88
N LEU A 64 10.82 21.98 34.03
CA LEU A 64 11.42 21.28 32.90
C LEU A 64 10.36 20.74 31.92
N LYS A 65 9.30 20.11 32.41
CA LYS A 65 8.22 19.57 31.58
C LYS A 65 7.57 20.67 30.75
N ASP A 66 7.18 21.77 31.36
CA ASP A 66 6.46 22.87 30.69
C ASP A 66 7.36 23.56 29.65
N ARG A 67 8.66 23.73 29.99
CA ARG A 67 9.65 24.25 29.04
C ARG A 67 9.82 23.35 27.84
N LEU A 68 9.94 22.01 28.02
CA LEU A 68 10.10 21.08 26.92
C LEU A 68 8.84 21.04 26.03
N ASP A 69 7.65 21.09 26.61
CA ASP A 69 6.40 21.14 25.85
C ASP A 69 6.29 22.47 25.05
N LEU A 70 6.68 23.57 25.67
CA LEU A 70 6.69 24.88 25.00
C LEU A 70 7.71 24.93 23.86
N LEU A 71 8.95 24.46 24.08
CA LEU A 71 9.99 24.42 23.06
C LEU A 71 9.56 23.56 21.85
N ASN A 72 8.91 22.42 22.05
CA ASN A 72 8.37 21.60 20.96
C ASN A 72 7.33 22.36 20.13
N ARG A 73 6.42 23.09 20.78
CA ARG A 73 5.40 23.90 20.10
C ARG A 73 6.03 25.03 19.28
N VAL A 74 7.00 25.74 19.87
CA VAL A 74 7.70 26.86 19.21
C VAL A 74 8.52 26.35 18.03
N GLN A 75 9.25 25.26 18.20
CA GLN A 75 10.04 24.62 17.16
C GLN A 75 9.20 24.30 15.93
N GLU A 76 8.04 23.69 16.13
CA GLU A 76 7.13 23.36 15.04
C GLU A 76 6.62 24.61 14.31
N GLN A 77 6.19 25.64 15.04
CA GLN A 77 5.66 26.88 14.46
C GLN A 77 6.72 27.66 13.65
N ILE A 78 7.97 27.68 14.14
CA ILE A 78 9.10 28.28 13.42
C ILE A 78 9.40 27.50 12.15
N PHE A 79 9.42 26.18 12.26
CA PHE A 79 9.74 25.27 11.15
C PHE A 79 8.75 25.38 9.99
N ILE A 80 7.44 25.38 10.29
CA ILE A 80 6.38 25.50 9.27
C ILE A 80 6.16 26.95 8.82
N LYS A 81 6.99 27.91 9.31
CA LYS A 81 6.92 29.34 9.00
C LYS A 81 5.58 30.02 9.35
N GLU A 82 4.88 29.50 10.35
CA GLU A 82 3.65 30.12 10.87
C GLU A 82 3.94 31.23 11.90
N MET A 83 5.11 31.17 12.54
CA MET A 83 5.59 32.22 13.45
C MET A 83 6.96 32.76 12.98
N PRO A 84 7.17 34.10 13.07
CA PRO A 84 6.18 35.17 13.29
C PRO A 84 5.10 35.18 12.20
N PRO A 85 3.89 35.69 12.51
CA PRO A 85 2.82 35.79 11.52
C PRO A 85 3.24 36.57 10.26
N LYS A 86 2.83 36.15 9.07
CA LYS A 86 3.20 36.74 7.77
C LYS A 86 2.97 38.27 7.69
N LYS A 87 2.02 38.79 8.48
CA LYS A 87 1.70 40.24 8.54
C LYS A 87 2.78 41.06 9.24
N ARG A 88 3.68 40.44 9.97
CA ARG A 88 4.74 41.17 10.67
C ARG A 88 5.84 41.58 9.69
N LYS A 89 6.29 42.84 9.72
CA LYS A 89 7.35 43.35 8.84
C LYS A 89 8.70 42.67 9.14
N ALA A 90 9.02 42.44 10.42
CA ALA A 90 10.23 41.73 10.82
C ALA A 90 9.99 40.22 10.72
N GLN A 91 10.67 39.55 9.79
CA GLN A 91 10.66 38.13 9.60
C GLN A 91 12.09 37.59 9.72
N PRO A 92 12.32 36.49 10.44
CA PRO A 92 13.62 35.85 10.43
C PRO A 92 13.92 35.27 9.05
N SER A 93 15.15 35.41 8.61
CA SER A 93 15.67 34.73 7.42
C SER A 93 15.60 33.20 7.57
N ASP A 94 15.70 32.49 6.47
CA ASP A 94 15.69 31.02 6.52
C ASP A 94 16.85 30.47 7.35
N SER A 95 18.02 31.11 7.32
CA SER A 95 19.15 30.75 8.15
C SER A 95 18.90 31.00 9.64
N GLU A 96 18.26 32.11 10.01
CA GLU A 96 17.92 32.39 11.42
C GLU A 96 16.85 31.42 11.96
N ARG A 97 15.86 31.08 11.12
CA ARG A 97 14.86 30.04 11.47
C ARG A 97 15.53 28.69 11.69
N GLU A 98 16.48 28.32 10.87
CA GLU A 98 17.23 27.09 11.02
C GLU A 98 18.08 27.08 12.29
N GLN A 99 18.76 28.18 12.60
CA GLN A 99 19.54 28.29 13.83
C GLN A 99 18.66 28.13 15.07
N LEU A 100 17.49 28.78 15.13
CA LEU A 100 16.53 28.60 16.21
C LEU A 100 16.03 27.16 16.31
N HIS A 101 15.67 26.56 15.16
CA HIS A 101 15.19 25.18 15.10
C HIS A 101 16.25 24.20 15.57
N ASP A 102 17.49 24.35 15.11
CA ASP A 102 18.60 23.45 15.45
C ASP A 102 18.97 23.57 16.95
N TRP A 103 19.01 24.79 17.49
CA TRP A 103 19.22 24.99 18.91
C TRP A 103 18.13 24.29 19.75
N MET A 104 16.85 24.46 19.39
CA MET A 104 15.75 23.78 20.09
C MET A 104 15.86 22.26 19.95
N THR A 105 16.25 21.76 18.80
CA THR A 105 16.49 20.33 18.58
C THR A 105 17.57 19.81 19.54
N VAL A 106 18.70 20.49 19.63
CA VAL A 106 19.80 20.11 20.54
C VAL A 106 19.33 20.11 21.99
N GLU A 107 18.59 21.15 22.40
CA GLU A 107 18.08 21.25 23.78
C GLU A 107 17.08 20.14 24.10
N LEU A 108 16.13 19.86 23.23
CA LEU A 108 15.14 18.80 23.39
C LEU A 108 15.77 17.39 23.40
N ARG A 109 16.82 17.17 22.60
CA ARG A 109 17.58 15.91 22.59
C ARG A 109 18.25 15.60 23.92
N LYS A 110 18.77 16.60 24.65
CA LYS A 110 19.38 16.40 25.98
C LYS A 110 18.43 15.67 26.92
N HIS A 111 17.13 15.89 26.74
CA HIS A 111 16.06 15.33 27.58
C HIS A 111 15.28 14.19 26.88
N LYS A 112 15.69 13.74 25.69
CA LYS A 112 14.96 12.77 24.86
C LYS A 112 13.49 13.16 24.62
N ALA A 113 13.24 14.47 24.46
CA ALA A 113 11.91 15.05 24.39
C ALA A 113 11.56 15.68 23.05
N SER A 114 12.30 15.42 21.98
CA SER A 114 12.05 16.00 20.65
C SER A 114 10.86 15.31 19.97
N LYS A 115 9.68 15.91 20.09
CA LYS A 115 8.46 15.46 19.38
C LYS A 115 8.56 15.65 17.87
N PHE A 116 9.31 16.66 17.43
CA PHE A 116 9.53 16.91 15.99
C PHE A 116 10.31 15.76 15.34
N GLU A 117 11.38 15.30 15.97
CA GLU A 117 12.15 14.15 15.46
C GLU A 117 11.34 12.85 15.48
N GLU A 118 10.47 12.69 16.49
CA GLU A 118 9.54 11.57 16.52
C GLU A 118 8.55 11.65 15.35
N LYS A 119 7.97 12.82 15.08
CA LYS A 119 7.10 13.04 13.90
C LYS A 119 7.80 12.70 12.59
N LEU A 120 9.08 13.03 12.41
CA LEU A 120 9.82 12.72 11.18
C LEU A 120 9.93 11.21 10.89
N ARG A 121 9.69 10.34 11.86
CA ARG A 121 9.63 8.90 11.66
C ARG A 121 8.36 8.46 10.92
N TYR A 122 7.27 9.21 11.05
CA TYR A 122 6.01 8.87 10.39
C TYR A 122 6.01 9.30 8.92
N PRO A 123 5.55 8.46 7.98
CA PRO A 123 5.56 8.75 6.55
C PRO A 123 4.85 10.07 6.17
N SER A 124 3.79 10.44 6.88
CA SER A 124 3.02 11.67 6.65
C SER A 124 3.82 12.95 6.87
N TYR A 125 4.87 12.91 7.68
CA TYR A 125 5.69 14.07 8.00
C TYR A 125 7.04 14.10 7.25
N GLY A 126 7.28 13.16 6.32
CA GLY A 126 8.53 13.14 5.57
C GLY A 126 8.79 14.41 4.75
N ASN A 127 7.76 15.12 4.33
CA ASN A 127 7.89 16.37 3.60
C ASN A 127 8.35 17.56 4.49
N LEU A 128 8.44 17.39 5.79
CA LEU A 128 9.09 18.34 6.68
C LEU A 128 10.61 18.43 6.44
N ILE A 129 11.22 17.40 5.85
CA ILE A 129 12.62 17.50 5.41
C ILE A 129 12.70 18.40 4.18
N ASN A 130 13.56 19.40 4.26
CA ASN A 130 13.67 20.44 3.23
C ASN A 130 14.04 19.85 1.87
N HIS A 131 13.15 20.02 0.88
CA HIS A 131 13.29 19.46 -0.46
C HIS A 131 14.49 20.06 -1.21
N GLU A 132 14.65 21.37 -1.15
CA GLU A 132 15.71 22.09 -1.84
C GLU A 132 17.08 21.65 -1.34
N LYS A 133 17.25 21.51 -0.01
CA LYS A 133 18.50 20.99 0.58
C LYS A 133 18.79 19.56 0.17
N LEU A 134 17.77 18.70 0.06
CA LEU A 134 17.97 17.31 -0.38
C LEU A 134 18.53 17.20 -1.80
N PHE A 135 18.22 18.17 -2.67
CA PHE A 135 18.64 18.16 -4.07
C PHE A 135 19.68 19.23 -4.43
N SER A 136 20.15 20.03 -3.46
CA SER A 136 21.13 21.10 -3.69
C SER A 136 22.54 20.61 -4.04
N GLY A 137 22.89 19.39 -3.65
CA GLY A 137 24.27 18.89 -3.74
C GLY A 137 25.24 19.45 -2.69
N GLU A 138 24.75 20.27 -1.75
CA GLU A 138 25.59 20.89 -0.69
C GLU A 138 25.86 19.91 0.46
N ILE A 139 24.98 18.94 0.69
CA ILE A 139 25.09 17.99 1.79
C ILE A 139 26.19 16.97 1.48
N LYS A 140 27.28 17.00 2.26
CA LYS A 140 28.44 16.09 2.11
C LYS A 140 28.42 14.92 3.08
N ALA A 141 27.43 14.87 3.99
CA ALA A 141 27.27 13.76 4.92
C ALA A 141 27.08 12.44 4.17
N LYS A 142 27.74 11.38 4.67
CA LYS A 142 27.60 10.05 4.07
C LYS A 142 26.27 9.41 4.46
N ALA A 143 25.57 8.90 3.47
CA ALA A 143 24.28 8.27 3.66
C ALA A 143 24.37 6.95 4.42
N TYR A 144 23.34 6.66 5.19
CA TYR A 144 23.13 5.41 5.93
C TYR A 144 21.65 5.24 6.27
N SER A 145 21.24 4.04 6.67
CA SER A 145 19.99 3.85 7.43
C SER A 145 20.32 3.55 8.89
N PRO A 146 19.46 3.93 9.85
CA PRO A 146 19.63 3.51 11.23
C PRO A 146 19.72 1.99 11.33
N ALA A 147 20.59 1.49 12.20
CA ALA A 147 20.59 0.08 12.59
C ALA A 147 19.24 -0.26 13.21
N ARG A 148 18.58 -1.33 12.75
CA ARG A 148 17.19 -1.55 13.10
C ARG A 148 16.79 -3.02 13.13
N ARG A 149 15.81 -3.29 13.97
CA ARG A 149 15.04 -4.50 14.00
C ARG A 149 13.61 -4.14 13.61
N TRP A 150 13.17 -4.55 12.43
CA TRP A 150 11.79 -4.26 11.99
C TRP A 150 10.92 -5.47 12.04
N LEU A 151 9.71 -5.21 12.43
CA LEU A 151 8.67 -6.21 12.28
C LEU A 151 8.41 -6.52 10.79
N VAL A 152 8.30 -7.78 10.44
CA VAL A 152 7.91 -8.16 9.09
C VAL A 152 6.46 -7.77 8.80
N SER A 153 6.17 -7.39 7.56
CA SER A 153 4.79 -7.08 7.16
C SER A 153 3.89 -8.31 7.26
N PRO A 154 2.56 -8.15 7.36
CA PRO A 154 1.63 -9.28 7.36
C PRO A 154 1.83 -10.23 6.18
N LYS A 155 2.08 -9.71 5.00
CA LYS A 155 2.35 -10.54 3.81
C LYS A 155 3.62 -11.36 3.93
N ILE A 156 4.71 -10.75 4.39
CA ILE A 156 5.98 -11.45 4.63
C ILE A 156 5.78 -12.51 5.71
N PHE A 157 5.06 -12.21 6.78
CA PHE A 157 4.79 -13.18 7.84
C PHE A 157 4.02 -14.39 7.32
N MET A 158 2.94 -14.18 6.58
CA MET A 158 2.18 -15.28 5.96
C MET A 158 3.01 -16.06 4.93
N SER A 159 3.88 -15.38 4.16
CA SER A 159 4.82 -16.06 3.27
C SER A 159 5.78 -16.95 4.05
N ARG A 160 6.33 -16.49 5.18
CA ARG A 160 7.19 -17.30 6.05
C ARG A 160 6.47 -18.52 6.61
N VAL A 161 5.18 -18.40 6.98
CA VAL A 161 4.39 -19.55 7.43
C VAL A 161 4.17 -20.56 6.29
N ASN A 162 3.95 -20.08 5.04
CA ASN A 162 3.92 -20.96 3.87
C ASN A 162 5.26 -21.70 3.67
N ASP A 163 6.39 -21.00 3.88
CA ASP A 163 7.72 -21.59 3.76
C ASP A 163 7.98 -22.66 4.83
N VAL A 164 7.54 -22.44 6.09
CA VAL A 164 7.61 -23.43 7.17
C VAL A 164 6.90 -24.72 6.79
N PHE A 165 5.75 -24.62 6.14
CA PHE A 165 4.98 -25.76 5.67
C PHE A 165 5.37 -26.25 4.27
N LYS A 166 6.34 -25.60 3.61
CA LYS A 166 6.77 -25.90 2.23
C LYS A 166 5.62 -25.88 1.21
N LEU A 167 4.61 -25.07 1.44
CA LEU A 167 3.47 -24.91 0.53
C LEU A 167 3.90 -24.17 -0.74
N LYS A 168 3.47 -24.66 -1.90
CA LYS A 168 3.82 -24.10 -3.22
C LYS A 168 2.61 -24.05 -4.15
N GLY A 169 2.64 -23.13 -5.09
CA GLY A 169 1.62 -22.97 -6.14
C GLY A 169 0.21 -22.80 -5.54
N GLY A 170 -0.76 -23.57 -6.03
CA GLY A 170 -2.15 -23.48 -5.58
C GLY A 170 -2.41 -23.89 -4.12
N ASN A 171 -1.40 -24.44 -3.44
CA ASN A 171 -1.49 -24.80 -2.02
C ASN A 171 -1.06 -23.68 -1.09
N THR A 172 -0.44 -22.60 -1.59
CA THR A 172 -0.11 -21.44 -0.77
C THR A 172 -1.36 -20.78 -0.19
N ARG A 173 -1.22 -20.18 0.98
CA ARG A 173 -2.31 -19.51 1.71
C ARG A 173 -1.95 -18.06 1.98
N GLU A 174 -2.90 -17.18 1.78
CA GLU A 174 -2.78 -15.78 2.16
C GLU A 174 -3.06 -15.58 3.66
N THR A 175 -3.87 -16.44 4.23
CA THR A 175 -4.20 -16.47 5.66
C THR A 175 -4.32 -17.91 6.13
N PHE A 176 -4.00 -18.13 7.40
CA PHE A 176 -4.18 -19.39 8.10
C PHE A 176 -5.18 -19.19 9.23
N PHE A 177 -6.09 -20.14 9.41
CA PHE A 177 -7.17 -20.02 10.40
C PHE A 177 -6.65 -19.81 11.84
N GLY A 178 -5.60 -20.51 12.22
CA GLY A 178 -5.01 -20.45 13.57
C GLY A 178 -3.83 -19.48 13.71
N VAL A 179 -3.56 -18.67 12.69
CA VAL A 179 -2.46 -17.71 12.72
C VAL A 179 -2.99 -16.29 12.67
N THR A 180 -2.78 -15.56 13.74
CA THR A 180 -3.13 -14.15 13.84
C THR A 180 -1.89 -13.31 13.64
N GLN A 181 -1.97 -12.32 12.76
CA GLN A 181 -0.91 -11.32 12.64
C GLN A 181 -0.85 -10.51 13.94
N PRO A 182 0.24 -10.57 14.72
CA PRO A 182 0.28 -9.94 16.04
C PRO A 182 0.27 -8.41 16.01
N PHE A 183 0.50 -7.82 14.83
CA PHE A 183 0.69 -6.39 14.67
C PHE A 183 -0.11 -5.85 13.48
N LEU A 184 -1.42 -6.01 13.52
CA LEU A 184 -2.31 -5.42 12.53
C LEU A 184 -2.35 -3.90 12.72
N LEU A 185 -1.54 -3.21 11.92
CA LEU A 185 -1.80 -1.81 11.63
C LEU A 185 -2.65 -1.75 10.34
N PRO A 186 -3.66 -0.88 10.27
CA PRO A 186 -4.39 -0.64 9.03
C PRO A 186 -3.42 -0.33 7.88
N ALA A 187 -3.68 -0.84 6.70
CA ALA A 187 -2.80 -0.68 5.53
C ALA A 187 -2.57 0.80 5.16
N ASP A 188 -3.50 1.67 5.57
CA ASP A 188 -3.53 3.11 5.32
C ASP A 188 -3.23 3.96 6.56
N SER A 189 -2.78 3.35 7.66
CA SER A 189 -2.48 4.07 8.90
C SER A 189 -1.36 5.11 8.80
N GLY A 190 -0.62 5.11 7.70
CA GLY A 190 0.57 5.94 7.53
C GLY A 190 1.75 5.53 8.41
N VAL A 191 1.52 4.63 9.37
CA VAL A 191 2.55 4.04 10.22
C VAL A 191 3.09 2.79 9.54
N ARG A 192 4.37 2.78 9.21
CA ARG A 192 5.01 1.59 8.67
C ARG A 192 5.50 0.70 9.81
N TYR A 193 5.51 -0.62 9.56
CA TYR A 193 5.78 -1.64 10.58
C TYR A 193 7.21 -1.64 11.16
N TYR A 194 8.10 -0.82 10.62
CA TYR A 194 9.53 -0.85 10.95
C TYR A 194 9.90 -0.17 12.28
N ASP A 195 9.02 0.61 12.89
CA ASP A 195 9.33 1.31 14.13
C ASP A 195 8.86 0.60 15.40
N ASN A 196 8.28 -0.58 15.29
CA ASN A 196 7.79 -1.30 16.45
C ASN A 196 8.88 -2.19 17.05
N GLU A 197 9.73 -1.61 17.87
CA GLU A 197 10.79 -2.31 18.59
C GLU A 197 10.34 -2.96 19.91
N ALA A 198 9.20 -2.54 20.44
CA ALA A 198 8.70 -2.99 21.73
C ALA A 198 7.62 -4.06 21.59
N LEU A 199 7.83 -5.20 22.23
CA LEU A 199 6.82 -6.25 22.38
C LEU A 199 5.98 -5.98 23.63
N THR A 200 4.66 -5.88 23.45
CA THR A 200 3.73 -5.90 24.59
C THR A 200 3.46 -7.35 25.02
N ARG A 201 2.87 -7.52 26.22
CA ARG A 201 2.44 -8.85 26.70
C ARG A 201 1.41 -9.49 25.75
N GLY A 202 0.50 -8.70 25.16
CA GLY A 202 -0.47 -9.18 24.18
C GLY A 202 0.20 -9.71 22.92
N HIS A 203 1.22 -9.01 22.41
CA HIS A 203 2.01 -9.48 21.27
C HIS A 203 2.67 -10.82 21.55
N LEU A 204 3.29 -10.98 22.72
CA LEU A 204 3.96 -12.22 23.08
C LEU A 204 2.98 -13.40 23.15
N LEU A 205 1.79 -13.20 23.73
CA LEU A 205 0.75 -14.25 23.77
C LEU A 205 0.29 -14.65 22.36
N THR A 206 0.08 -13.68 21.47
CA THR A 206 -0.30 -13.97 20.08
C THR A 206 0.81 -14.73 19.33
N MET A 207 2.06 -14.33 19.53
CA MET A 207 3.22 -15.03 18.95
C MET A 207 3.34 -16.46 19.44
N LEU A 208 3.14 -16.69 20.74
CA LEU A 208 3.14 -18.04 21.33
C LEU A 208 2.01 -18.88 20.75
N ALA A 209 0.78 -18.35 20.71
CA ALA A 209 -0.36 -19.07 20.14
C ALA A 209 -0.14 -19.44 18.65
N ASN A 210 0.44 -18.50 17.87
CA ASN A 210 0.82 -18.78 16.47
C ASN A 210 1.87 -19.89 16.39
N ALA A 211 2.92 -19.83 17.21
CA ALA A 211 4.00 -20.82 17.21
C ALA A 211 3.49 -22.21 17.61
N GLU A 212 2.62 -22.28 18.61
CA GLU A 212 1.97 -23.52 19.01
C GLU A 212 1.11 -24.11 17.90
N TRP A 213 0.25 -23.29 17.26
CA TRP A 213 -0.56 -23.75 16.15
C TRP A 213 0.30 -24.25 14.97
N ILE A 214 1.36 -23.54 14.62
CA ILE A 214 2.27 -23.93 13.52
C ILE A 214 2.97 -25.26 13.87
N ALA A 215 3.50 -25.38 15.08
CA ALA A 215 4.17 -26.61 15.53
C ALA A 215 3.20 -27.81 15.55
N ASP A 216 1.94 -27.61 15.99
CA ASP A 216 0.91 -28.65 15.94
C ASP A 216 0.62 -29.09 14.51
N LYS A 217 0.57 -28.16 13.54
CA LYS A 217 0.39 -28.52 12.14
C LYS A 217 1.62 -29.21 11.54
N GLN A 218 2.84 -28.90 11.98
CA GLN A 218 4.05 -29.64 11.59
C GLN A 218 4.06 -31.09 12.08
N LEU A 219 3.31 -31.39 13.15
CA LEU A 219 3.17 -32.73 13.73
C LEU A 219 1.76 -33.33 13.52
N TRP A 220 0.99 -32.82 12.60
CA TRP A 220 -0.46 -33.07 12.50
C TRP A 220 -0.87 -34.52 12.32
N GLN A 221 -0.12 -35.33 11.56
CA GLN A 221 -0.45 -36.73 11.40
C GLN A 221 -0.35 -37.49 12.73
N TRP A 222 0.57 -37.10 13.60
CA TRP A 222 0.73 -37.65 14.92
C TRP A 222 -0.35 -37.15 15.91
N SER A 223 -0.75 -35.87 15.83
CA SER A 223 -1.74 -35.21 16.72
C SER A 223 -3.19 -35.28 16.20
N SER A 224 -3.45 -35.94 15.08
CA SER A 224 -4.74 -35.92 14.36
C SER A 224 -5.96 -36.37 15.15
N ARG A 225 -5.77 -36.90 16.37
CA ARG A 225 -6.86 -37.21 17.31
C ARG A 225 -7.49 -35.95 17.94
N LEU A 226 -6.81 -34.79 17.88
CA LEU A 226 -7.23 -33.57 18.57
C LEU A 226 -8.01 -32.59 17.68
N ASP A 227 -7.98 -32.73 16.36
CA ASP A 227 -8.46 -31.68 15.44
C ASP A 227 -9.65 -32.15 14.57
N LYS A 228 -10.51 -33.09 15.06
CA LYS A 228 -11.64 -33.61 14.28
C LYS A 228 -12.74 -32.58 13.96
N ASP A 229 -12.78 -31.43 14.60
CA ASP A 229 -13.94 -30.56 14.59
C ASP A 229 -13.78 -29.22 13.87
N ASN A 230 -12.62 -28.90 13.28
CA ASN A 230 -12.44 -27.63 12.61
C ASN A 230 -12.88 -27.65 11.14
N LYS A 231 -14.18 -27.51 10.90
CA LYS A 231 -14.79 -27.41 9.55
C LYS A 231 -14.34 -26.19 8.74
N PHE A 232 -13.69 -25.21 9.35
CA PHE A 232 -13.28 -23.95 8.71
C PHE A 232 -11.82 -23.97 8.26
N ASP A 233 -11.00 -24.91 8.73
CA ASP A 233 -9.62 -25.02 8.30
C ASP A 233 -9.54 -25.72 6.93
N THR A 234 -9.14 -24.98 5.90
CA THR A 234 -8.95 -25.50 4.54
C THR A 234 -7.63 -26.22 4.35
N LEU A 235 -6.73 -26.13 5.33
CA LEU A 235 -5.45 -26.84 5.33
C LEU A 235 -5.70 -28.29 5.73
N LYS A 236 -5.12 -29.23 4.98
CA LYS A 236 -5.30 -30.67 5.22
C LYS A 236 -3.94 -31.32 5.45
N PRO A 237 -3.85 -32.43 6.25
CA PRO A 237 -2.59 -33.11 6.51
C PRO A 237 -1.78 -33.41 5.25
N GLN A 238 -2.44 -33.83 4.16
CA GLN A 238 -1.78 -34.15 2.90
C GLN A 238 -1.09 -32.94 2.24
N HIS A 239 -1.39 -31.72 2.65
CA HIS A 239 -0.74 -30.52 2.15
C HIS A 239 0.57 -30.22 2.88
N ILE A 240 0.75 -30.77 4.09
CA ILE A 240 1.90 -30.54 4.96
C ILE A 240 2.58 -31.89 5.23
N PRO A 241 3.56 -32.32 4.42
CA PRO A 241 4.31 -33.51 4.71
C PRO A 241 5.13 -33.33 5.99
N ILE A 242 5.01 -34.26 6.92
CA ILE A 242 5.82 -34.24 8.13
C ILE A 242 7.28 -34.53 7.75
N PRO A 243 8.25 -33.73 8.18
CA PRO A 243 9.64 -34.04 7.99
C PRO A 243 10.00 -35.39 8.71
N LYS A 244 10.71 -36.25 8.01
CA LYS A 244 11.09 -37.59 8.53
C LYS A 244 11.83 -37.50 9.88
N ALA A 245 12.66 -36.47 10.05
CA ALA A 245 13.35 -36.23 11.33
C ALA A 245 12.38 -35.96 12.50
N PHE A 246 11.20 -35.44 12.25
CA PHE A 246 10.18 -35.24 13.31
C PHE A 246 9.43 -36.54 13.59
N GLU A 247 9.08 -37.32 12.56
CA GLU A 247 8.41 -38.60 12.71
C GLU A 247 9.26 -39.55 13.54
N VAL A 248 10.57 -39.66 13.22
CA VAL A 248 11.51 -40.52 13.95
C VAL A 248 11.48 -40.25 15.45
N ILE A 249 11.42 -38.99 15.87
CA ILE A 249 11.37 -38.66 17.31
C ILE A 249 9.98 -38.91 17.89
N ALA A 250 8.92 -38.45 17.19
CA ALA A 250 7.56 -38.49 17.71
C ALA A 250 7.01 -39.93 17.87
N GLU A 251 7.47 -40.90 17.06
CA GLU A 251 7.03 -42.28 17.09
C GLU A 251 7.94 -43.23 17.91
N LYS A 252 9.11 -42.71 18.31
CA LYS A 252 10.12 -43.55 19.01
C LYS A 252 9.69 -43.95 20.40
N GLN A 253 9.75 -45.27 20.69
CA GLN A 253 9.38 -45.86 21.99
C GLN A 253 10.55 -45.82 23.00
N SER A 254 11.70 -45.31 22.62
CA SER A 254 12.89 -45.10 23.45
C SER A 254 13.33 -43.65 23.41
N GLU A 255 14.31 -43.29 24.21
CA GLU A 255 14.87 -41.91 24.12
C GLU A 255 15.57 -41.73 22.76
N PRO A 256 15.36 -40.60 22.08
CA PRO A 256 16.09 -40.28 20.86
C PRO A 256 17.57 -40.08 21.12
N THR A 257 18.39 -40.43 20.14
CA THR A 257 19.81 -40.12 20.18
C THR A 257 20.04 -38.63 19.99
N GLU A 258 21.19 -38.15 20.44
CA GLU A 258 21.56 -36.74 20.25
C GLU A 258 21.58 -36.36 18.77
N GLN A 259 22.03 -37.27 17.89
CA GLN A 259 22.04 -37.05 16.44
C GLN A 259 20.63 -36.92 15.85
N GLU A 260 19.66 -37.74 16.27
CA GLU A 260 18.27 -37.65 15.81
C GLU A 260 17.63 -36.34 16.23
N VAL A 261 17.92 -35.85 17.47
CA VAL A 261 17.45 -34.57 17.95
C VAL A 261 18.13 -33.40 17.20
N ALA A 262 19.45 -33.53 16.95
CA ALA A 262 20.19 -32.55 16.17
C ALA A 262 19.65 -32.45 14.74
N ASP A 263 19.29 -33.54 14.10
CA ASP A 263 18.69 -33.57 12.77
C ASP A 263 17.33 -32.87 12.74
N ALA A 264 16.48 -33.08 13.76
CA ALA A 264 15.21 -32.39 13.87
C ALA A 264 15.37 -30.90 14.09
N ILE A 265 16.30 -30.47 14.97
CA ILE A 265 16.64 -29.06 15.17
C ILE A 265 17.13 -28.43 13.86
N ASN A 266 18.03 -29.09 13.14
CA ASN A 266 18.54 -28.64 11.85
C ASN A 266 17.42 -28.42 10.82
N VAL A 267 16.48 -29.37 10.74
CA VAL A 267 15.32 -29.27 9.84
C VAL A 267 14.41 -28.10 10.23
N GLN A 268 14.17 -27.89 11.53
CA GLN A 268 13.34 -26.79 12.00
C GLN A 268 13.99 -25.44 11.72
N PHE A 269 15.27 -25.29 11.98
CA PHE A 269 16.01 -24.06 11.64
C PHE A 269 15.98 -23.78 10.13
N ASP A 270 16.17 -24.80 9.28
CA ASP A 270 16.05 -24.64 7.83
C ASP A 270 14.64 -24.19 7.41
N ASN A 271 13.60 -24.80 7.97
CA ASN A 271 12.21 -24.49 7.63
C ASN A 271 11.80 -23.07 8.10
N VAL A 272 12.21 -22.66 9.31
CA VAL A 272 11.75 -21.44 9.97
C VAL A 272 12.68 -20.25 9.67
N LEU A 273 13.99 -20.46 9.84
CA LEU A 273 15.01 -19.42 9.75
C LEU A 273 15.81 -19.45 8.45
N GLN A 274 15.62 -20.51 7.61
CA GLN A 274 16.32 -20.71 6.35
C GLN A 274 17.86 -20.66 6.52
N ARG A 275 18.35 -21.23 7.62
CA ARG A 275 19.76 -21.43 7.94
C ARG A 275 19.94 -22.62 8.88
N ARG A 276 21.16 -23.09 8.99
CA ARG A 276 21.53 -24.02 10.06
C ARG A 276 21.72 -23.28 11.39
N PRO A 277 21.50 -23.95 12.51
CA PRO A 277 21.89 -23.41 13.82
C PRO A 277 23.41 -23.30 13.89
N THR A 278 23.90 -22.34 14.65
CA THR A 278 25.30 -22.31 15.10
C THR A 278 25.57 -23.43 16.10
N ASP A 279 26.83 -23.78 16.32
CA ASP A 279 27.19 -24.81 17.32
C ASP A 279 26.65 -24.48 18.72
N LYS A 280 26.65 -23.19 19.07
CA LYS A 280 26.08 -22.72 20.34
C LYS A 280 24.57 -22.92 20.41
N GLU A 281 23.84 -22.48 19.37
CA GLU A 281 22.39 -22.68 19.30
C GLU A 281 22.02 -24.16 19.32
N LEU A 282 22.72 -24.98 18.53
CA LEU A 282 22.47 -26.43 18.50
C LEU A 282 22.60 -27.03 19.91
N LYS A 283 23.66 -26.70 20.63
CA LYS A 283 23.89 -27.16 22.01
C LYS A 283 22.81 -26.69 22.96
N GLU A 284 22.37 -25.45 22.85
CA GLU A 284 21.30 -24.90 23.69
C GLU A 284 19.97 -25.61 23.44
N TYR A 285 19.60 -25.88 22.19
CA TYR A 285 18.38 -26.59 21.84
C TYR A 285 18.43 -28.08 22.19
N LEU A 286 19.58 -28.75 22.07
CA LEU A 286 19.79 -30.12 22.57
C LEU A 286 19.58 -30.19 24.09
N THR A 287 20.17 -29.23 24.82
CA THR A 287 20.00 -29.12 26.29
C THR A 287 18.53 -28.88 26.65
N LEU A 288 17.84 -28.03 25.92
CA LEU A 288 16.41 -27.78 26.10
C LEU A 288 15.60 -29.07 25.92
N PHE A 289 15.81 -29.80 24.82
CA PHE A 289 15.12 -31.05 24.56
C PHE A 289 15.31 -32.06 25.71
N GLN A 290 16.54 -32.29 26.17
CA GLN A 290 16.86 -33.17 27.28
C GLN A 290 16.18 -32.75 28.58
N SER A 291 16.14 -31.44 28.86
CA SER A 291 15.46 -30.92 30.08
C SER A 291 13.96 -31.16 30.04
N LEU A 292 13.34 -31.05 28.87
CA LEU A 292 11.91 -31.33 28.66
C LEU A 292 11.56 -32.79 28.81
N LEU A 293 12.43 -33.73 28.35
CA LEU A 293 12.25 -35.16 28.58
C LEU A 293 12.27 -35.51 30.08
N LYS A 294 13.18 -34.90 30.85
CA LYS A 294 13.25 -35.13 32.31
C LYS A 294 11.98 -34.64 33.02
N GLN A 295 11.33 -33.63 32.55
CA GLN A 295 10.07 -33.10 33.11
C GLN A 295 8.86 -33.98 32.79
N SER A 296 8.95 -34.82 31.75
CA SER A 296 7.85 -35.63 31.20
C SER A 296 7.93 -37.10 31.61
N GLN A 297 8.61 -37.48 32.68
CA GLN A 297 8.90 -38.86 33.09
C GLN A 297 7.66 -39.72 33.42
N ILE A 298 6.50 -39.09 33.66
CA ILE A 298 5.23 -39.81 33.99
C ILE A 298 4.52 -40.32 32.72
N LEU A 299 4.92 -39.85 31.55
CA LEU A 299 4.30 -40.18 30.25
C LEU A 299 4.99 -41.42 29.61
N SER A 300 4.34 -42.01 28.63
CA SER A 300 5.01 -42.94 27.75
C SER A 300 6.19 -42.29 27.03
N LYS A 301 7.22 -43.06 26.65
CA LYS A 301 8.40 -42.51 25.97
C LYS A 301 8.04 -41.78 24.68
N ALA A 302 7.13 -42.29 23.88
CA ALA A 302 6.68 -41.64 22.64
C ALA A 302 5.96 -40.31 22.93
N GLU A 303 5.09 -40.24 23.93
CA GLU A 303 4.41 -39.03 24.31
C GLU A 303 5.40 -37.97 24.85
N ALA A 304 6.34 -38.39 25.68
CA ALA A 304 7.38 -37.49 26.21
C ALA A 304 8.25 -36.91 25.06
N ASN A 305 8.66 -37.76 24.12
CA ASN A 305 9.44 -37.38 22.95
C ASN A 305 8.69 -36.36 22.08
N ALA A 306 7.42 -36.62 21.80
CA ALA A 306 6.60 -35.76 20.96
C ALA A 306 6.35 -34.39 21.62
N ILE A 307 6.07 -34.35 22.93
CA ILE A 307 5.90 -33.11 23.70
C ILE A 307 7.21 -32.29 23.72
N ALA A 308 8.34 -32.95 23.95
CA ALA A 308 9.65 -32.31 23.98
C ALA A 308 9.97 -31.73 22.60
N LEU A 309 9.76 -32.51 21.53
CA LEU A 309 9.92 -32.04 20.16
C LEU A 309 9.03 -30.84 19.86
N ARG A 310 7.72 -30.92 20.16
CA ARG A 310 6.78 -29.82 19.96
C ARG A 310 7.27 -28.52 20.59
N LYS A 311 7.73 -28.59 21.84
CA LYS A 311 8.24 -27.41 22.56
C LYS A 311 9.51 -26.83 21.93
N VAL A 312 10.40 -27.69 21.41
CA VAL A 312 11.58 -27.26 20.64
C VAL A 312 11.14 -26.57 19.34
N LEU A 313 10.18 -27.14 18.59
CA LEU A 313 9.66 -26.52 17.37
C LEU A 313 9.06 -25.14 17.66
N VAL A 314 8.27 -25.02 18.74
CA VAL A 314 7.70 -23.73 19.21
C VAL A 314 8.81 -22.74 19.53
N SER A 315 9.86 -23.16 20.21
CA SER A 315 10.95 -22.26 20.60
C SER A 315 11.67 -21.66 19.39
N VAL A 316 11.93 -22.45 18.35
CA VAL A 316 12.52 -21.91 17.09
C VAL A 316 11.59 -20.94 16.37
N LEU A 317 10.26 -21.15 16.42
CA LEU A 317 9.27 -20.24 15.86
C LEU A 317 9.16 -18.91 16.64
N LEU A 318 9.68 -18.85 17.84
CA LEU A 318 9.76 -17.64 18.67
C LEU A 318 11.08 -16.87 18.49
N GLU A 319 12.01 -17.39 17.69
CA GLU A 319 13.25 -16.69 17.40
C GLU A 319 13.00 -15.33 16.76
N THR A 320 13.81 -14.36 17.17
CA THR A 320 13.70 -12.98 16.68
C THR A 320 13.77 -12.90 15.15
N GLU A 321 14.59 -13.71 14.52
CA GLU A 321 14.75 -13.75 13.07
C GLU A 321 13.46 -14.18 12.32
N PHE A 322 12.56 -14.93 12.94
CA PHE A 322 11.30 -15.34 12.32
C PHE A 322 10.28 -14.20 12.25
N LEU A 323 10.31 -13.31 13.23
CA LEU A 323 9.31 -12.24 13.40
C LEU A 323 9.80 -10.89 12.87
N TYR A 324 11.12 -10.70 12.84
CA TYR A 324 11.73 -9.43 12.48
C TYR A 324 12.70 -9.59 11.30
N ARG A 325 12.90 -8.48 10.62
CA ARG A 325 14.07 -8.25 9.78
C ARG A 325 15.15 -7.66 10.68
N LEU A 326 16.33 -8.23 10.61
CA LEU A 326 17.50 -7.72 11.32
C LEU A 326 18.38 -7.01 10.32
N GLU A 327 18.71 -5.75 10.58
CA GLU A 327 19.57 -4.92 9.76
C GLU A 327 20.47 -4.07 10.67
N PHE A 328 21.44 -4.73 11.31
CA PHE A 328 22.37 -4.09 12.22
C PHE A 328 23.68 -3.71 11.54
N GLY A 329 23.99 -4.36 10.42
CA GLY A 329 25.30 -4.31 9.79
C GLY A 329 26.32 -5.21 10.51
N ALA A 330 27.39 -5.54 9.82
CA ALA A 330 28.43 -6.44 10.30
C ALA A 330 29.84 -5.89 10.03
N GLY A 331 30.83 -6.45 10.72
CA GLY A 331 32.24 -6.05 10.61
C GLY A 331 32.55 -4.76 11.35
N GLU A 332 33.73 -4.21 11.04
CA GLU A 332 34.20 -2.96 11.64
C GLU A 332 33.46 -1.74 11.06
N GLU A 333 33.42 -0.69 11.84
CA GLU A 333 32.87 0.58 11.40
C GLU A 333 33.82 1.27 10.41
N ASP A 334 33.25 1.90 9.39
CA ASP A 334 34.03 2.74 8.50
C ASP A 334 34.40 4.08 9.17
N ALA A 335 35.16 4.93 8.46
CA ALA A 335 35.60 6.25 8.95
C ALA A 335 34.43 7.19 9.34
N TYR A 336 33.20 6.84 9.02
CA TYR A 336 31.97 7.60 9.31
C TYR A 336 31.11 6.94 10.39
N GLY A 337 31.60 5.90 11.06
CA GLY A 337 30.89 5.15 12.07
C GLY A 337 29.75 4.30 11.51
N ARG A 338 29.86 3.80 10.26
CA ARG A 338 28.84 3.01 9.59
C ARG A 338 29.31 1.57 9.38
N LYS A 339 28.41 0.61 9.53
CA LYS A 339 28.63 -0.81 9.22
C LYS A 339 27.88 -1.18 7.95
N LYS A 340 28.50 -1.97 7.10
CA LYS A 340 27.81 -2.53 5.94
C LYS A 340 26.90 -3.68 6.36
N LEU A 341 25.75 -3.85 5.70
CA LEU A 341 24.94 -5.06 5.88
C LEU A 341 25.79 -6.30 5.62
N SER A 342 25.65 -7.32 6.47
CA SER A 342 26.20 -8.63 6.18
C SER A 342 25.57 -9.20 4.89
N PRO A 343 26.24 -10.12 4.17
CA PRO A 343 25.64 -10.75 2.98
C PRO A 343 24.25 -11.35 3.23
N ARG A 344 24.04 -11.93 4.42
CA ARG A 344 22.73 -12.47 4.82
C ARG A 344 21.68 -11.36 5.00
N GLU A 345 21.99 -10.32 5.76
CA GLU A 345 21.08 -9.16 5.92
C GLU A 345 20.77 -8.52 4.57
N ALA A 346 21.77 -8.38 3.69
CA ALA A 346 21.63 -7.84 2.36
C ALA A 346 20.68 -8.68 1.49
N SER A 347 20.76 -10.01 1.55
CA SER A 347 19.87 -10.88 0.79
C SER A 347 18.41 -10.68 1.16
N TYR A 348 18.11 -10.60 2.45
CA TYR A 348 16.76 -10.31 2.93
C TYR A 348 16.32 -8.88 2.62
N ALA A 349 17.21 -7.90 2.76
CA ALA A 349 16.92 -6.50 2.44
C ALA A 349 16.52 -6.34 0.97
N ILE A 350 17.28 -6.92 0.03
CA ILE A 350 17.01 -6.88 -1.41
C ILE A 350 15.69 -7.61 -1.70
N SER A 351 15.52 -8.83 -1.17
CA SER A 351 14.31 -9.63 -1.44
C SER A 351 13.04 -8.90 -0.97
N TYR A 352 13.04 -8.38 0.25
CA TYR A 352 11.89 -7.68 0.81
C TYR A 352 11.67 -6.27 0.26
N ALA A 353 12.67 -5.66 -0.36
CA ALA A 353 12.46 -4.43 -1.12
C ALA A 353 11.68 -4.68 -2.42
N LEU A 354 11.96 -5.80 -3.11
CA LEU A 354 11.41 -6.11 -4.43
C LEU A 354 10.23 -7.08 -4.40
N SER A 355 10.04 -7.82 -3.30
CA SER A 355 8.96 -8.79 -3.15
C SER A 355 8.53 -8.91 -1.69
N ASP A 356 7.51 -9.74 -1.41
CA ASP A 356 7.15 -10.12 -0.04
C ASP A 356 7.61 -11.55 0.28
N LEU A 357 8.56 -12.07 -0.49
CA LEU A 357 9.09 -13.42 -0.37
C LEU A 357 10.48 -13.41 0.27
N ALA A 358 10.82 -14.49 0.96
CA ALA A 358 12.19 -14.72 1.40
C ALA A 358 13.16 -14.78 0.20
N PRO A 359 14.48 -14.57 0.43
CA PRO A 359 15.48 -14.66 -0.63
C PRO A 359 15.35 -15.95 -1.44
N ASP A 360 15.41 -15.86 -2.76
CA ASP A 360 15.42 -17.03 -3.61
C ASP A 360 16.74 -17.81 -3.48
N TYR A 361 16.80 -18.98 -4.10
CA TYR A 361 17.99 -19.84 -4.03
C TYR A 361 19.25 -19.08 -4.47
N GLN A 362 19.21 -18.38 -5.59
CA GLN A 362 20.39 -17.67 -6.14
C GLN A 362 20.84 -16.54 -5.22
N LEU A 363 19.91 -15.80 -4.63
CA LEU A 363 20.23 -14.71 -3.71
C LEU A 363 20.79 -15.24 -2.38
N ARG A 364 20.29 -16.39 -1.87
CA ARG A 364 20.87 -17.07 -0.70
C ARG A 364 22.28 -17.58 -1.00
N GLN A 365 22.45 -18.26 -2.12
CA GLN A 365 23.77 -18.73 -2.56
C GLN A 365 24.76 -17.57 -2.71
N ALA A 366 24.34 -16.43 -3.29
CA ALA A 366 25.17 -15.24 -3.37
C ALA A 366 25.58 -14.70 -1.99
N ALA A 367 24.69 -14.79 -1.00
CA ALA A 367 24.98 -14.41 0.37
C ALA A 367 25.99 -15.37 1.04
N GLU A 368 25.79 -16.68 0.89
CA GLU A 368 26.65 -17.72 1.46
C GLU A 368 28.07 -17.71 0.87
N GLU A 369 28.17 -17.41 -0.41
CA GLU A 369 29.46 -17.31 -1.12
C GLU A 369 30.15 -15.92 -0.97
N GLY A 370 29.58 -15.03 -0.18
CA GLY A 370 30.14 -13.68 0.04
C GLY A 370 30.04 -12.76 -1.18
N ARG A 371 29.15 -13.03 -2.14
CA ARG A 371 28.94 -12.25 -3.37
C ARG A 371 27.89 -11.14 -3.23
N LEU A 372 27.67 -10.63 -2.01
CA LEU A 372 26.80 -9.47 -1.72
C LEU A 372 27.56 -8.42 -0.88
N LEU A 373 28.73 -8.01 -1.38
CA LEU A 373 29.61 -7.09 -0.67
C LEU A 373 29.78 -5.73 -1.36
N THR A 374 29.59 -5.66 -2.66
CA THR A 374 29.85 -4.46 -3.45
C THR A 374 28.56 -3.90 -4.08
N LYS A 375 28.60 -2.62 -4.48
CA LYS A 375 27.51 -2.03 -5.27
C LYS A 375 27.21 -2.81 -6.56
N ALA A 376 28.24 -3.37 -7.19
CA ALA A 376 28.10 -4.20 -8.39
C ALA A 376 27.36 -5.50 -8.10
N ASP A 377 27.62 -6.12 -6.94
CA ASP A 377 26.92 -7.33 -6.52
C ASP A 377 25.44 -7.07 -6.29
N TYR A 378 25.12 -6.00 -5.56
CA TYR A 378 23.72 -5.59 -5.32
C TYR A 378 23.04 -5.27 -6.66
N LYS A 379 23.70 -4.52 -7.55
CA LYS A 379 23.15 -4.21 -8.88
C LYS A 379 22.81 -5.46 -9.68
N ARG A 380 23.71 -6.43 -9.70
CA ARG A 380 23.49 -7.71 -10.40
C ARG A 380 22.23 -8.42 -9.91
N GLU A 381 22.09 -8.57 -8.59
CA GLU A 381 20.95 -9.28 -8.02
C GLU A 381 19.63 -8.50 -8.15
N VAL A 382 19.65 -7.19 -7.92
CA VAL A 382 18.49 -6.31 -8.12
C VAL A 382 18.01 -6.35 -9.57
N MET A 383 18.93 -6.25 -10.56
CA MET A 383 18.59 -6.35 -11.97
C MET A 383 18.02 -7.72 -12.33
N ARG A 384 18.64 -8.79 -11.82
CA ARG A 384 18.14 -10.15 -12.03
C ARG A 384 16.70 -10.29 -11.56
N MET A 385 16.41 -9.82 -10.34
CA MET A 385 15.06 -9.90 -9.75
C MET A 385 14.06 -9.03 -10.51
N LEU A 386 14.43 -7.82 -10.93
CA LEU A 386 13.55 -6.95 -11.71
C LEU A 386 13.24 -7.50 -13.11
N ASN A 387 14.09 -8.37 -13.65
CA ASN A 387 13.89 -8.99 -14.95
C ASN A 387 13.24 -10.40 -14.87
N ASP A 388 13.04 -10.95 -13.67
CA ASP A 388 12.37 -12.23 -13.48
C ASP A 388 10.85 -12.08 -13.38
N GLU A 389 10.24 -11.68 -14.49
CA GLU A 389 8.81 -11.42 -14.57
C GLU A 389 7.94 -12.65 -14.24
N LYS A 390 8.44 -13.85 -14.56
CA LYS A 390 7.68 -15.09 -14.31
C LYS A 390 7.57 -15.42 -12.82
N ARG A 391 8.66 -15.23 -12.08
CA ARG A 391 8.71 -15.55 -10.65
C ARG A 391 7.85 -14.60 -9.82
N TYR A 392 7.87 -13.32 -10.18
CA TYR A 392 7.18 -12.29 -9.39
C TYR A 392 5.80 -11.94 -9.94
N PHE A 393 5.38 -12.54 -11.06
CA PHE A 393 4.04 -12.35 -11.59
C PHE A 393 2.98 -12.81 -10.59
N GLY A 394 2.01 -11.94 -10.29
CA GLY A 394 0.96 -12.25 -9.34
C GLY A 394 -0.01 -11.09 -9.12
N GLU A 395 -0.96 -11.28 -8.22
CA GLU A 395 -1.93 -10.25 -7.89
C GLU A 395 -1.26 -9.04 -7.22
N SER A 396 -1.57 -7.85 -7.72
CA SER A 396 -1.03 -6.60 -7.16
C SER A 396 -1.47 -6.39 -5.71
N PHE A 397 -2.72 -6.75 -5.41
CA PHE A 397 -3.28 -6.74 -4.08
C PHE A 397 -4.42 -7.76 -3.99
N PRO A 398 -4.33 -8.79 -3.15
CA PRO A 398 -5.44 -9.69 -2.91
C PRO A 398 -6.53 -8.93 -2.14
N LEU A 399 -7.50 -8.37 -2.83
CA LEU A 399 -8.75 -7.90 -2.24
C LEU A 399 -9.62 -9.12 -1.92
N ASN A 400 -9.12 -10.02 -1.11
CA ASN A 400 -9.73 -11.32 -0.89
C ASN A 400 -10.89 -11.23 0.10
N ARG A 401 -12.00 -10.66 -0.33
CA ARG A 401 -13.27 -10.75 0.39
C ARG A 401 -14.31 -11.62 -0.34
N SER A 402 -14.02 -12.03 -1.57
CA SER A 402 -14.89 -12.93 -2.34
C SER A 402 -14.05 -13.90 -3.16
N LYS A 403 -14.39 -15.20 -3.11
CA LYS A 403 -13.77 -16.24 -3.96
C LYS A 403 -13.94 -15.98 -5.46
N ASN A 404 -14.85 -15.08 -5.84
CA ASN A 404 -15.20 -14.81 -7.22
C ASN A 404 -14.52 -13.57 -7.80
N TRP A 405 -13.76 -12.82 -6.99
CA TRP A 405 -13.07 -11.63 -7.45
C TRP A 405 -11.58 -11.73 -7.10
N ARG A 406 -10.75 -11.57 -8.12
CA ARG A 406 -9.30 -11.49 -8.02
C ARG A 406 -8.85 -10.18 -8.61
N SER A 407 -7.86 -9.54 -8.00
CA SER A 407 -7.21 -8.38 -8.59
C SER A 407 -6.47 -8.77 -9.87
N HIS A 408 -6.19 -7.78 -10.71
CA HIS A 408 -5.37 -8.00 -11.88
C HIS A 408 -3.99 -8.52 -11.48
N SER A 409 -3.47 -9.47 -12.27
CA SER A 409 -2.11 -9.97 -12.08
C SER A 409 -1.13 -9.09 -12.84
N VAL A 410 -0.13 -8.62 -12.15
CA VAL A 410 0.90 -7.70 -12.65
C VAL A 410 2.28 -8.35 -12.62
N THR A 411 3.20 -7.81 -13.38
CA THR A 411 4.56 -8.35 -13.52
C THR A 411 5.33 -8.32 -12.21
N HIS A 412 5.27 -7.19 -11.49
CA HIS A 412 5.94 -7.01 -10.19
C HIS A 412 4.97 -6.42 -9.17
N PRO A 413 4.21 -7.25 -8.43
CA PRO A 413 3.21 -6.79 -7.47
C PRO A 413 3.74 -5.80 -6.44
N LYS A 414 4.97 -5.97 -5.98
CA LYS A 414 5.60 -5.06 -5.01
C LYS A 414 5.85 -3.68 -5.60
N VAL A 415 6.32 -3.61 -6.86
CA VAL A 415 6.57 -2.35 -7.56
C VAL A 415 5.26 -1.67 -7.94
N ASN A 416 4.29 -2.42 -8.46
CA ASN A 416 2.95 -1.89 -8.75
C ASN A 416 2.26 -1.34 -7.49
N ARG A 417 2.42 -2.02 -6.35
CA ARG A 417 1.88 -1.58 -5.06
C ARG A 417 2.45 -0.24 -4.61
N PHE A 418 3.70 0.09 -4.94
CA PHE A 418 4.23 1.42 -4.67
C PHE A 418 3.33 2.49 -5.30
N PHE A 419 2.97 2.35 -6.57
CA PHE A 419 2.09 3.32 -7.24
C PHE A 419 0.68 3.31 -6.68
N ARG A 420 0.14 2.14 -6.35
CA ARG A 420 -1.17 2.02 -5.70
C ARG A 420 -1.22 2.77 -4.36
N GLU A 421 -0.19 2.64 -3.53
CA GLU A 421 -0.08 3.36 -2.25
C GLU A 421 0.21 4.85 -2.46
N PHE A 422 1.11 5.18 -3.37
CA PHE A 422 1.47 6.56 -3.68
C PHE A 422 0.30 7.36 -4.22
N LEU A 423 -0.41 6.83 -5.20
CA LEU A 423 -1.57 7.47 -5.85
C LEU A 423 -2.85 7.37 -5.00
N GLY A 424 -2.94 6.42 -4.08
CA GLY A 424 -4.06 6.27 -3.16
C GLY A 424 -5.36 5.79 -3.80
N TYR A 425 -5.38 5.39 -5.07
CA TYR A 425 -6.60 5.02 -5.78
C TYR A 425 -7.27 3.73 -5.26
N ALA A 426 -6.57 2.94 -4.44
CA ALA A 426 -7.16 1.76 -3.81
C ALA A 426 -8.35 2.09 -2.88
N LYS A 427 -8.43 3.32 -2.38
CA LYS A 427 -9.57 3.79 -1.57
C LYS A 427 -10.89 3.79 -2.33
N ALA A 428 -10.88 3.85 -3.67
CA ALA A 428 -12.09 3.78 -4.50
C ALA A 428 -12.95 2.54 -4.21
N GLY A 429 -12.34 1.44 -3.76
CA GLY A 429 -13.03 0.19 -3.43
C GLY A 429 -13.82 0.23 -2.11
N ILE A 430 -13.56 1.18 -1.23
CA ILE A 430 -14.18 1.27 0.10
C ILE A 430 -15.05 2.52 0.29
N ILE A 431 -15.12 3.39 -0.72
CA ILE A 431 -15.96 4.58 -0.69
C ILE A 431 -17.38 4.17 -1.14
N PHE A 432 -18.35 4.32 -0.24
CA PHE A 432 -19.75 4.07 -0.58
C PHE A 432 -20.32 5.26 -1.33
N LYS A 433 -20.89 5.01 -2.49
CA LYS A 433 -21.54 5.99 -3.34
C LYS A 433 -23.05 5.85 -3.29
N ASP A 434 -23.76 6.96 -3.45
CA ASP A 434 -25.20 6.96 -3.67
C ASP A 434 -25.49 6.45 -5.10
N THR A 435 -25.86 5.18 -5.20
CA THR A 435 -25.97 4.46 -6.48
C THR A 435 -27.06 5.00 -7.43
N PRO A 436 -28.19 5.55 -6.99
CA PRO A 436 -29.16 6.22 -7.85
C PRO A 436 -28.57 7.36 -8.69
N ARG A 437 -27.66 8.12 -8.17
CA ARG A 437 -26.96 9.22 -8.88
C ARG A 437 -26.15 8.73 -10.09
N PHE A 438 -25.83 7.45 -10.15
CA PHE A 438 -25.13 6.80 -11.26
C PHE A 438 -26.08 5.93 -12.10
N HIS A 439 -27.32 6.35 -12.21
CA HIS A 439 -28.37 5.67 -12.99
C HIS A 439 -28.56 4.19 -12.60
N GLY A 440 -28.31 3.83 -11.34
CA GLY A 440 -28.45 2.47 -10.82
C GLY A 440 -27.48 1.44 -11.41
N THR A 441 -26.43 1.88 -12.12
CA THR A 441 -25.42 0.98 -12.70
C THR A 441 -24.20 0.76 -11.82
N PHE A 442 -24.00 1.63 -10.84
CA PHE A 442 -22.91 1.51 -9.88
C PHE A 442 -23.26 0.50 -8.79
N THR A 443 -22.32 -0.35 -8.46
CA THR A 443 -22.39 -1.29 -7.33
C THR A 443 -21.35 -0.95 -6.30
N ASN A 444 -21.80 -0.68 -5.07
CA ASN A 444 -20.90 -0.55 -3.94
C ASN A 444 -20.26 -1.90 -3.59
N PHE A 445 -19.15 -1.84 -2.91
CA PHE A 445 -18.50 -3.00 -2.33
C PHE A 445 -19.42 -3.69 -1.32
N ASP A 446 -19.49 -5.02 -1.40
CA ASP A 446 -20.19 -5.87 -0.43
C ASP A 446 -19.43 -7.20 -0.23
N LYS A 447 -19.99 -8.11 0.60
CA LYS A 447 -19.44 -9.43 0.84
C LYS A 447 -19.35 -10.34 -0.40
N SER A 448 -20.04 -9.99 -1.49
CA SER A 448 -20.08 -10.77 -2.72
C SER A 448 -19.08 -10.30 -3.76
N GLY A 449 -18.55 -9.09 -3.63
CA GLY A 449 -17.57 -8.55 -4.59
C GLY A 449 -17.07 -7.16 -4.27
N ALA A 450 -16.08 -6.73 -5.02
CA ALA A 450 -15.41 -5.44 -4.85
C ALA A 450 -16.19 -4.25 -5.41
N GLY A 451 -17.37 -4.49 -6.00
CA GLY A 451 -18.17 -3.46 -6.62
C GLY A 451 -17.51 -2.80 -7.85
N THR A 452 -18.10 -1.71 -8.30
CA THR A 452 -17.58 -0.94 -9.47
C THR A 452 -16.23 -0.30 -9.14
N GLY A 453 -16.07 0.25 -7.94
CA GLY A 453 -14.80 0.83 -7.49
C GLY A 453 -13.62 -0.14 -7.54
N GLY A 454 -13.85 -1.41 -7.18
CA GLY A 454 -12.82 -2.45 -7.28
C GLY A 454 -12.43 -2.78 -8.72
N LEU A 455 -13.36 -2.69 -9.66
CA LEU A 455 -13.04 -2.88 -11.09
C LEU A 455 -12.22 -1.73 -11.64
N PHE A 456 -12.48 -0.49 -11.23
CA PHE A 456 -11.66 0.65 -11.61
C PHE A 456 -10.25 0.59 -11.01
N ILE A 457 -10.09 0.02 -9.81
CA ILE A 457 -8.75 -0.24 -9.25
C ILE A 457 -7.99 -1.23 -10.14
N ASP A 458 -8.65 -2.29 -10.64
CA ASP A 458 -8.01 -3.24 -11.54
C ASP A 458 -7.55 -2.57 -12.86
N GLU A 459 -8.35 -1.66 -13.40
CA GLU A 459 -8.00 -0.91 -14.61
C GLU A 459 -6.83 0.04 -14.37
N ALA A 460 -6.80 0.72 -13.21
CA ALA A 460 -5.67 1.54 -12.81
C ALA A 460 -4.38 0.72 -12.65
N ASP A 461 -4.46 -0.49 -12.05
CA ASP A 461 -3.33 -1.40 -11.95
C ASP A 461 -2.81 -1.86 -13.31
N GLN A 462 -3.73 -2.14 -14.26
CA GLN A 462 -3.37 -2.51 -15.63
C GLN A 462 -2.65 -1.37 -16.34
N LEU A 463 -3.13 -0.13 -16.16
CA LEU A 463 -2.48 1.05 -16.73
C LEU A 463 -1.08 1.25 -16.17
N VAL A 464 -0.93 1.16 -14.85
CA VAL A 464 0.37 1.27 -14.18
C VAL A 464 1.31 0.15 -14.63
N ASP A 465 0.86 -1.10 -14.67
CA ASP A 465 1.68 -2.25 -15.11
C ASP A 465 2.12 -2.09 -16.58
N HIS A 466 1.24 -1.60 -17.44
CA HIS A 466 1.57 -1.33 -18.85
C HIS A 466 2.68 -0.28 -18.96
N ILE A 467 2.57 0.85 -18.26
CA ILE A 467 3.58 1.91 -18.27
C ILE A 467 4.91 1.42 -17.67
N LEU A 468 4.86 0.60 -16.62
CA LEU A 468 6.05 0.02 -16.00
C LEU A 468 6.74 -1.04 -16.88
N LYS A 469 6.01 -1.75 -17.74
CA LYS A 469 6.58 -2.69 -18.72
C LYS A 469 7.35 -1.95 -19.81
N GLU A 470 6.78 -0.86 -20.32
CA GLU A 470 7.47 0.00 -21.29
C GLU A 470 8.70 0.67 -20.68
N ASP A 471 8.66 0.99 -19.40
CA ASP A 471 9.73 1.56 -18.54
C ASP A 471 10.44 2.76 -19.20
N LYS A 472 9.67 3.60 -19.88
CA LYS A 472 10.13 4.81 -20.55
C LYS A 472 9.27 5.99 -20.15
N ASP A 473 9.89 7.11 -19.82
CA ASP A 473 9.23 8.35 -19.36
C ASP A 473 8.11 8.09 -18.33
N VAL A 474 8.32 7.11 -17.43
CA VAL A 474 7.28 6.51 -16.58
C VAL A 474 6.47 7.55 -15.83
N PHE A 475 7.11 8.58 -15.24
CA PHE A 475 6.37 9.57 -14.45
C PHE A 475 5.56 10.52 -15.34
N THR A 476 6.08 10.86 -16.51
CA THR A 476 5.36 11.66 -17.51
C THR A 476 4.17 10.88 -18.05
N GLU A 477 4.37 9.63 -18.46
CA GLU A 477 3.30 8.76 -18.97
C GLU A 477 2.20 8.55 -17.92
N LEU A 478 2.55 8.30 -16.66
CA LEU A 478 1.57 8.19 -15.58
C LEU A 478 0.69 9.44 -15.43
N LEU A 479 1.24 10.61 -15.70
CA LEU A 479 0.52 11.86 -15.59
C LEU A 479 -0.18 12.28 -16.89
N THR A 480 0.30 11.88 -18.06
CA THR A 480 -0.15 12.48 -19.33
C THR A 480 -0.71 11.52 -20.35
N THR A 481 -0.63 10.20 -20.17
CA THR A 481 -1.18 9.25 -21.13
C THR A 481 -2.67 9.50 -21.40
N ASP A 482 -3.09 9.45 -22.64
CA ASP A 482 -4.50 9.49 -23.04
C ASP A 482 -5.11 8.11 -23.31
N LYS A 483 -4.33 7.05 -23.06
CA LYS A 483 -4.70 5.66 -23.28
C LYS A 483 -5.10 4.98 -21.99
N PHE A 484 -6.25 4.31 -21.99
CA PHE A 484 -6.80 3.66 -20.80
C PHE A 484 -7.25 2.24 -21.12
N PHE A 485 -7.27 1.41 -20.08
CA PHE A 485 -7.96 0.12 -20.09
C PHE A 485 -9.39 0.34 -19.63
N VAL A 486 -10.35 -0.17 -20.39
CA VAL A 486 -11.77 -0.07 -20.04
C VAL A 486 -12.41 -1.44 -20.15
N TYR A 487 -12.82 -2.01 -19.02
CA TYR A 487 -13.44 -3.33 -18.91
C TYR A 487 -12.66 -4.46 -19.58
N HIS A 488 -11.35 -4.42 -19.49
CA HIS A 488 -10.43 -5.37 -20.13
C HIS A 488 -10.01 -6.45 -19.13
N LYS A 489 -10.52 -7.68 -19.30
CA LYS A 489 -10.32 -8.81 -18.37
C LYS A 489 -9.24 -9.78 -18.79
N TYR A 490 -8.91 -9.82 -20.05
CA TYR A 490 -7.99 -10.77 -20.66
C TYR A 490 -6.85 -10.03 -21.35
N THR A 491 -5.84 -10.75 -21.80
CA THR A 491 -4.84 -10.17 -22.70
C THR A 491 -5.47 -9.82 -24.06
N ASN A 492 -4.83 -8.94 -24.83
CA ASN A 492 -5.29 -8.53 -26.15
C ASN A 492 -5.48 -9.74 -27.07
N GLU A 493 -4.55 -10.67 -27.06
CA GLU A 493 -4.58 -11.89 -27.88
C GLU A 493 -5.78 -12.78 -27.51
N LYS A 494 -6.02 -12.96 -26.22
CA LYS A 494 -7.16 -13.76 -25.75
C LYS A 494 -8.48 -13.06 -26.05
N SER A 495 -8.56 -11.74 -25.88
CA SER A 495 -9.74 -10.95 -26.23
C SER A 495 -10.04 -11.04 -27.70
N GLN A 496 -9.03 -10.92 -28.58
CA GLN A 496 -9.17 -11.02 -30.02
C GLN A 496 -9.68 -12.42 -30.41
N ARG A 497 -9.06 -13.46 -29.90
CA ARG A 497 -9.49 -14.84 -30.14
C ARG A 497 -10.96 -15.07 -29.78
N ILE A 498 -11.40 -14.58 -28.61
CA ILE A 498 -12.81 -14.71 -28.19
C ILE A 498 -13.74 -14.02 -29.16
N ILE A 499 -13.39 -12.83 -29.64
CA ILE A 499 -14.20 -12.07 -30.58
C ILE A 499 -14.26 -12.80 -31.95
N ASP A 500 -13.15 -13.34 -32.41
CA ASP A 500 -13.10 -14.08 -33.69
C ASP A 500 -13.91 -15.38 -33.60
N GLU A 501 -13.80 -16.15 -32.51
CA GLU A 501 -14.62 -17.33 -32.24
C GLU A 501 -16.12 -16.98 -32.13
N TRP A 502 -16.48 -15.86 -31.57
CA TRP A 502 -17.87 -15.40 -31.52
C TRP A 502 -18.41 -14.98 -32.90
N LYS A 503 -17.60 -14.35 -33.76
CA LYS A 503 -17.97 -14.06 -35.15
C LYS A 503 -18.21 -15.34 -35.92
N GLU A 504 -17.33 -16.33 -35.77
CA GLU A 504 -17.45 -17.65 -36.37
C GLU A 504 -18.75 -18.35 -35.93
N LEU A 505 -19.02 -18.39 -34.60
CA LEU A 505 -20.27 -18.95 -34.09
C LEU A 505 -21.52 -18.23 -34.64
N TYR A 506 -21.45 -16.91 -34.73
CA TYR A 506 -22.54 -16.10 -35.24
C TYR A 506 -22.82 -16.41 -36.74
N ALA A 507 -21.78 -16.51 -37.54
CA ALA A 507 -21.89 -16.88 -38.95
C ALA A 507 -22.50 -18.30 -39.11
N LEU A 508 -21.98 -19.28 -38.35
CA LEU A 508 -22.48 -20.64 -38.31
C LEU A 508 -23.97 -20.69 -37.93
N ALA A 509 -24.37 -19.92 -36.91
CA ALA A 509 -25.75 -19.89 -36.45
C ALA A 509 -26.69 -19.33 -37.54
N LYS A 510 -26.28 -18.29 -38.25
CA LYS A 510 -27.10 -17.72 -39.36
C LYS A 510 -27.14 -18.62 -40.58
N GLU A 511 -26.03 -19.27 -40.94
CA GLU A 511 -25.96 -20.22 -42.05
C GLU A 511 -26.88 -21.44 -41.82
N LYS A 512 -26.84 -22.01 -40.60
CA LYS A 512 -27.60 -23.22 -40.25
C LYS A 512 -29.03 -22.94 -39.77
N ASN A 513 -29.50 -21.69 -39.85
CA ASN A 513 -30.84 -21.29 -39.41
C ASN A 513 -31.19 -21.83 -38.00
N TRP A 514 -30.37 -21.51 -37.01
CA TRP A 514 -30.43 -22.02 -35.66
C TRP A 514 -31.83 -21.86 -34.99
N GLU A 515 -32.57 -20.84 -35.39
CA GLU A 515 -33.89 -20.52 -34.82
C GLU A 515 -34.93 -21.62 -35.12
N ALA A 516 -34.81 -22.35 -36.23
CA ALA A 516 -35.75 -23.39 -36.64
C ALA A 516 -35.75 -24.56 -35.65
N ASP A 517 -34.62 -24.98 -35.14
CA ASP A 517 -34.48 -26.02 -34.12
C ASP A 517 -33.17 -25.80 -33.32
N PRO A 518 -33.20 -24.98 -32.27
CA PRO A 518 -32.00 -24.65 -31.48
C PRO A 518 -31.36 -25.84 -30.76
N GLU A 519 -32.16 -26.85 -30.35
CA GLU A 519 -31.63 -28.07 -29.74
C GLU A 519 -30.83 -28.90 -30.76
N LYS A 520 -31.36 -29.07 -31.93
CA LYS A 520 -30.71 -29.80 -33.03
C LYS A 520 -29.46 -29.02 -33.49
N PHE A 521 -29.53 -27.72 -33.63
CA PHE A 521 -28.38 -26.90 -33.95
C PHE A 521 -27.20 -27.16 -32.98
N ILE A 522 -27.45 -27.13 -31.67
CA ILE A 522 -26.41 -27.43 -30.68
C ILE A 522 -25.91 -28.87 -30.84
N ALA A 523 -26.82 -29.85 -30.95
CA ALA A 523 -26.44 -31.26 -30.99
C ALA A 523 -25.58 -31.59 -32.23
N ASP A 524 -25.95 -31.08 -33.38
CA ASP A 524 -25.29 -31.37 -34.65
C ASP A 524 -23.90 -30.70 -34.75
N ASN A 525 -23.70 -29.55 -34.11
CA ASN A 525 -22.47 -28.74 -34.27
C ASN A 525 -21.55 -28.77 -33.05
N PHE A 526 -21.97 -29.25 -31.89
CA PHE A 526 -21.20 -29.15 -30.64
C PHE A 526 -19.83 -29.85 -30.71
N ASN A 527 -19.78 -31.08 -31.26
CA ASN A 527 -18.54 -31.85 -31.27
C ASN A 527 -17.48 -31.26 -32.20
N GLU A 528 -17.91 -30.65 -33.29
CA GLU A 528 -17.00 -30.00 -34.28
C GLU A 528 -16.52 -28.64 -33.77
N HIS A 529 -17.39 -27.93 -33.04
CA HIS A 529 -17.18 -26.55 -32.62
C HIS A 529 -17.21 -26.39 -31.07
N GLU A 530 -16.69 -27.39 -30.31
CA GLU A 530 -16.76 -27.40 -28.83
C GLU A 530 -16.23 -26.09 -28.24
N ASN A 531 -15.13 -25.54 -28.76
CA ASN A 531 -14.54 -24.31 -28.23
C ASN A 531 -15.47 -23.11 -28.42
N LEU A 532 -16.16 -22.97 -29.53
CA LEU A 532 -17.11 -21.89 -29.80
C LEU A 532 -18.28 -21.94 -28.84
N PHE A 533 -18.85 -23.13 -28.64
CA PHE A 533 -19.95 -23.31 -27.67
C PHE A 533 -19.52 -23.13 -26.23
N ALA A 534 -18.34 -23.62 -25.86
CA ALA A 534 -17.80 -23.44 -24.52
C ALA A 534 -17.61 -21.94 -24.17
N ASN A 535 -17.17 -21.12 -25.12
CA ASN A 535 -17.00 -19.68 -24.96
C ASN A 535 -18.29 -18.94 -24.65
N ILE A 536 -19.44 -19.46 -25.07
CA ILE A 536 -20.74 -18.95 -24.70
C ILE A 536 -21.42 -19.74 -23.59
N ARG A 537 -20.68 -20.53 -22.83
CA ARG A 537 -21.13 -21.36 -21.69
C ARG A 537 -22.09 -22.47 -22.03
N ILE A 538 -22.19 -22.89 -23.24
CA ILE A 538 -22.90 -24.11 -23.64
C ILE A 538 -22.01 -25.29 -23.30
N LYS A 539 -22.59 -26.28 -22.67
CA LYS A 539 -21.90 -27.49 -22.23
C LYS A 539 -22.34 -28.71 -23.02
N LYS A 540 -21.44 -29.66 -23.15
CA LYS A 540 -21.82 -30.98 -23.70
C LYS A 540 -22.95 -31.57 -22.85
N ILE A 541 -23.92 -32.17 -23.53
CA ILE A 541 -25.02 -32.83 -22.84
C ILE A 541 -24.52 -34.21 -22.42
N ASP A 542 -24.39 -34.43 -21.12
CA ASP A 542 -24.12 -35.72 -20.52
C ASP A 542 -25.44 -36.51 -20.34
N ASP A 543 -25.41 -37.81 -20.57
CA ASP A 543 -26.60 -38.70 -20.43
C ASP A 543 -27.04 -38.93 -18.99
N ILE A 544 -26.84 -37.98 -18.08
CA ILE A 544 -27.30 -38.06 -16.69
C ILE A 544 -28.74 -37.57 -16.60
N PRO A 545 -29.75 -38.45 -16.46
CA PRO A 545 -31.17 -38.10 -16.60
C PRO A 545 -31.65 -36.97 -15.69
N LYS A 546 -31.14 -36.89 -14.46
CA LYS A 546 -31.54 -35.89 -13.48
C LYS A 546 -31.08 -34.43 -13.80
N ARG A 547 -30.10 -34.27 -14.67
CA ARG A 547 -29.54 -32.94 -15.07
C ARG A 547 -29.83 -32.55 -16.50
N LEU A 548 -30.29 -33.48 -17.31
CA LEU A 548 -30.47 -33.33 -18.76
C LEU A 548 -31.40 -32.19 -19.11
N VAL A 549 -32.60 -32.12 -18.51
CA VAL A 549 -33.62 -31.09 -18.79
C VAL A 549 -33.08 -29.70 -18.39
N ALA A 550 -32.48 -29.60 -17.23
CA ALA A 550 -31.92 -28.31 -16.75
C ALA A 550 -30.75 -27.83 -17.63
N LEU A 551 -29.86 -28.75 -18.05
CA LEU A 551 -28.72 -28.44 -18.90
C LEU A 551 -29.17 -28.05 -20.31
N LYS A 552 -30.13 -28.77 -20.92
CA LYS A 552 -30.73 -28.38 -22.20
C LYS A 552 -31.32 -26.97 -22.13
N LYS A 553 -32.19 -26.72 -21.15
CA LYS A 553 -32.77 -25.37 -20.92
C LYS A 553 -31.68 -24.30 -20.74
N GLN A 554 -30.62 -24.59 -20.00
CA GLN A 554 -29.51 -23.69 -19.79
C GLN A 554 -28.77 -23.40 -21.11
N ASN A 555 -28.46 -24.42 -21.88
CA ASN A 555 -27.77 -24.28 -23.17
C ASN A 555 -28.57 -23.43 -24.15
N LEU A 556 -29.89 -23.71 -24.29
CA LEU A 556 -30.79 -22.91 -25.12
C LEU A 556 -30.83 -21.45 -24.68
N THR A 557 -30.95 -21.24 -23.38
CA THR A 557 -30.93 -19.87 -22.82
C THR A 557 -29.64 -19.13 -23.14
N TRP A 558 -28.51 -19.80 -23.12
CA TRP A 558 -27.21 -19.17 -23.44
C TRP A 558 -27.06 -18.94 -24.93
N LEU A 559 -27.49 -19.86 -25.79
CA LEU A 559 -27.49 -19.68 -27.24
C LEU A 559 -28.31 -18.47 -27.63
N ASP A 560 -29.58 -18.44 -27.27
CA ASP A 560 -30.52 -17.35 -27.54
C ASP A 560 -29.94 -16.00 -27.08
N LYS A 561 -29.47 -15.92 -25.87
CA LYS A 561 -28.87 -14.71 -25.33
C LYS A 561 -27.67 -14.19 -26.12
N HIS A 562 -26.82 -15.09 -26.58
CA HIS A 562 -25.63 -14.68 -27.30
C HIS A 562 -25.95 -14.30 -28.74
N ILE A 563 -26.77 -15.06 -29.45
CA ILE A 563 -27.14 -14.72 -30.83
C ILE A 563 -27.90 -13.39 -30.84
N THR A 564 -28.87 -13.17 -29.92
CA THR A 564 -29.50 -11.87 -29.76
C THR A 564 -28.52 -10.74 -29.49
N TYR A 565 -27.48 -11.02 -28.68
CA TYR A 565 -26.40 -10.03 -28.44
C TYR A 565 -25.58 -9.76 -29.72
N PHE A 566 -25.31 -10.79 -30.51
CA PHE A 566 -24.57 -10.65 -31.76
C PHE A 566 -25.40 -9.94 -32.85
N ASP A 567 -26.71 -10.13 -32.90
CA ASP A 567 -27.64 -9.35 -33.76
C ASP A 567 -27.61 -7.86 -33.41
N ASN A 568 -27.42 -7.54 -32.11
CA ASN A 568 -27.30 -6.17 -31.63
C ASN A 568 -25.89 -5.58 -31.74
N THR A 569 -24.89 -6.37 -32.09
CA THR A 569 -23.49 -5.93 -32.24
C THR A 569 -22.95 -6.24 -33.61
N PHE A 570 -22.57 -7.46 -33.92
CA PHE A 570 -21.94 -7.81 -35.21
C PHE A 570 -22.78 -7.46 -36.43
N ALA A 571 -24.10 -7.68 -36.38
CA ALA A 571 -24.99 -7.28 -37.47
C ALA A 571 -25.03 -5.77 -37.72
N LYS A 572 -24.67 -4.98 -36.73
CA LYS A 572 -24.61 -3.51 -36.81
C LYS A 572 -23.16 -2.99 -37.00
N GLY A 573 -22.21 -3.87 -37.25
CA GLY A 573 -20.80 -3.52 -37.43
C GLY A 573 -20.11 -3.11 -36.11
N ILE A 574 -20.66 -3.48 -34.97
CA ILE A 574 -20.15 -3.12 -33.65
C ILE A 574 -19.46 -4.33 -33.01
N THR A 575 -18.31 -4.14 -32.38
CA THR A 575 -17.59 -5.18 -31.67
C THR A 575 -18.15 -5.33 -30.25
N PRO A 576 -18.62 -6.52 -29.85
CA PRO A 576 -19.06 -6.76 -28.46
C PRO A 576 -17.90 -6.84 -27.47
N PHE A 577 -18.18 -6.69 -26.19
CA PHE A 577 -17.18 -6.94 -25.15
C PHE A 577 -16.71 -8.40 -25.17
N SER A 578 -15.41 -8.61 -25.09
CA SER A 578 -14.80 -9.95 -25.03
C SER A 578 -15.08 -10.70 -23.70
N VAL A 579 -15.87 -10.13 -22.79
CA VAL A 579 -16.19 -10.67 -21.47
C VAL A 579 -17.67 -10.93 -21.31
N ILE A 580 -18.03 -12.19 -21.04
CA ILE A 580 -19.39 -12.55 -20.71
C ILE A 580 -19.60 -12.33 -19.20
N ARG A 581 -20.27 -11.26 -18.83
CA ARG A 581 -20.80 -11.09 -17.46
C ARG A 581 -22.27 -10.70 -17.52
N SER A 582 -23.05 -11.34 -16.66
CA SER A 582 -24.38 -10.88 -16.32
C SER A 582 -24.25 -9.66 -15.42
N HIS A 583 -24.96 -8.58 -15.72
CA HIS A 583 -25.18 -7.39 -14.89
C HIS A 583 -24.28 -6.17 -15.09
N GLY A 584 -24.88 -5.05 -14.97
CA GLY A 584 -24.54 -3.64 -14.61
C GLY A 584 -23.15 -3.06 -14.87
N ASN A 585 -22.10 -3.85 -14.67
CA ASN A 585 -20.71 -3.34 -14.63
C ASN A 585 -20.20 -2.69 -15.91
N ARG A 586 -20.68 -3.13 -17.10
CA ARG A 586 -20.28 -2.53 -18.38
C ARG A 586 -20.78 -1.10 -18.51
N TRP A 587 -21.96 -0.83 -18.00
CA TRP A 587 -22.56 0.50 -18.01
C TRP A 587 -21.85 1.44 -17.05
N SER A 588 -21.45 0.92 -15.88
CA SER A 588 -20.64 1.70 -14.95
C SER A 588 -19.36 2.20 -15.61
N HIS A 589 -18.71 1.36 -16.43
CA HIS A 589 -17.48 1.73 -17.14
C HIS A 589 -17.73 2.75 -18.23
N SER A 590 -18.70 2.48 -19.13
CA SER A 590 -19.02 3.46 -20.17
C SER A 590 -19.47 4.79 -19.58
N THR A 591 -20.28 4.79 -18.53
CA THR A 591 -20.72 6.01 -17.85
C THR A 591 -19.57 6.76 -17.21
N ALA A 592 -18.68 6.08 -16.48
CA ALA A 592 -17.55 6.72 -15.80
C ALA A 592 -16.55 7.35 -16.79
N TYR A 593 -16.35 6.71 -17.95
CA TYR A 593 -15.47 7.22 -19.00
C TYR A 593 -16.15 8.12 -20.02
N ASN A 594 -17.45 8.44 -19.81
CA ASN A 594 -18.26 9.23 -20.77
C ASN A 594 -18.30 8.60 -22.18
N LEU A 595 -18.19 7.29 -22.27
CA LEU A 595 -18.31 6.56 -23.51
C LEU A 595 -19.78 6.31 -23.84
N PRO A 596 -20.13 6.11 -25.14
CA PRO A 596 -21.50 5.74 -25.51
C PRO A 596 -21.99 4.53 -24.72
N HIS A 597 -23.26 4.53 -24.34
CA HIS A 597 -23.80 3.47 -23.51
C HIS A 597 -23.73 2.12 -24.20
N ALA A 598 -22.94 1.22 -23.66
CA ALA A 598 -22.86 -0.16 -24.10
C ALA A 598 -24.04 -0.96 -23.55
N PHE A 599 -25.23 -0.75 -24.09
CA PHE A 599 -26.39 -1.57 -23.74
C PHE A 599 -26.31 -2.89 -24.47
N GLY A 600 -25.97 -3.88 -23.82
CA GLY A 600 -25.95 -5.24 -24.30
C GLY A 600 -26.02 -6.18 -23.12
N GLN A 601 -27.16 -6.19 -22.38
CA GLN A 601 -27.45 -7.39 -21.61
C GLN A 601 -27.82 -8.47 -22.61
N ILE A 602 -27.03 -9.53 -22.63
CA ILE A 602 -27.42 -10.77 -23.26
C ILE A 602 -28.82 -11.12 -22.72
N GLY A 603 -29.82 -11.08 -23.57
CA GLY A 603 -31.21 -11.49 -23.24
C GLY A 603 -32.20 -10.41 -22.83
N ARG A 604 -31.98 -9.12 -23.14
CA ARG A 604 -33.02 -8.11 -23.03
C ARG A 604 -33.08 -7.30 -24.32
N ASN A 605 -34.22 -7.38 -25.03
CA ASN A 605 -34.50 -6.57 -26.21
C ASN A 605 -34.51 -5.10 -25.85
N ARG A 606 -33.49 -4.36 -26.26
CA ARG A 606 -33.48 -2.91 -26.21
C ARG A 606 -32.66 -2.37 -27.35
N GLU A 607 -33.28 -1.57 -28.16
CA GLU A 607 -32.70 -0.67 -29.10
C GLU A 607 -31.92 0.39 -28.34
N GLN A 608 -30.65 0.13 -28.13
CA GLN A 608 -29.78 1.11 -27.46
C GLN A 608 -28.42 1.05 -28.10
N ASP A 609 -27.77 2.21 -28.21
CA ASP A 609 -26.46 2.35 -28.80
C ASP A 609 -25.46 1.46 -28.11
N ASN A 610 -24.99 0.44 -28.79
CA ASN A 610 -23.90 -0.38 -28.33
C ASN A 610 -22.59 0.37 -28.58
N TRP A 611 -21.73 0.37 -27.58
CA TRP A 611 -20.39 0.88 -27.76
C TRP A 611 -19.53 -0.15 -28.51
N ASP A 612 -18.85 0.31 -29.58
CA ASP A 612 -17.86 -0.50 -30.29
C ASP A 612 -16.63 -0.70 -29.40
N TYR A 613 -16.52 -1.91 -28.80
CA TYR A 613 -15.51 -2.23 -27.81
C TYR A 613 -14.14 -2.43 -28.46
N PRO A 614 -13.13 -1.60 -28.16
CA PRO A 614 -11.79 -1.79 -28.66
C PRO A 614 -11.16 -3.04 -28.04
N VAL A 615 -10.96 -4.06 -28.88
CA VAL A 615 -10.35 -5.34 -28.45
C VAL A 615 -8.90 -5.16 -28.02
N GLN A 616 -8.19 -4.28 -28.75
CA GLN A 616 -6.81 -3.93 -28.42
C GLN A 616 -6.78 -2.77 -27.43
N GLN A 617 -6.20 -3.00 -26.25
CA GLN A 617 -6.13 -2.01 -25.17
C GLN A 617 -4.70 -1.94 -24.63
N PRO A 618 -4.26 -0.79 -24.06
CA PRO A 618 -5.04 0.41 -23.81
C PRO A 618 -5.37 1.19 -25.11
N PHE A 619 -6.44 1.96 -25.08
CA PHE A 619 -6.87 2.80 -26.21
C PHE A 619 -7.13 4.23 -25.74
N LYS A 620 -7.14 5.18 -26.70
CA LYS A 620 -7.39 6.59 -26.42
C LYS A 620 -8.82 6.82 -25.97
N VAL A 621 -8.99 7.42 -24.81
CA VAL A 621 -10.28 7.79 -24.23
C VAL A 621 -10.42 9.33 -24.22
N PRO A 622 -11.50 9.88 -24.78
CA PRO A 622 -11.71 11.34 -24.81
C PRO A 622 -11.76 11.94 -23.41
N ASN A 623 -11.28 13.17 -23.27
CA ASN A 623 -11.30 13.94 -22.02
C ASN A 623 -10.61 13.20 -20.84
N ARG A 624 -9.50 12.51 -21.13
CA ARG A 624 -8.68 11.83 -20.14
C ARG A 624 -7.20 12.14 -20.34
N MET A 625 -6.49 12.29 -19.25
CA MET A 625 -5.06 12.59 -19.22
C MET A 625 -4.43 12.02 -17.95
N GLY A 626 -3.74 10.89 -18.08
CA GLY A 626 -3.04 10.22 -17.01
C GLY A 626 -3.92 9.73 -15.87
N ILE A 627 -3.24 9.18 -14.88
CA ILE A 627 -3.88 8.51 -13.73
C ILE A 627 -4.72 9.46 -12.87
N LEU A 628 -4.45 10.77 -12.87
CA LEU A 628 -5.20 11.75 -12.09
C LEU A 628 -6.61 12.02 -12.66
N THR A 629 -6.86 11.63 -13.91
CA THR A 629 -8.22 11.65 -14.49
C THR A 629 -8.86 10.25 -14.55
N HIS A 630 -8.17 9.23 -14.03
CA HIS A 630 -8.72 7.89 -13.96
C HIS A 630 -9.85 7.81 -12.92
N PRO A 631 -10.98 7.15 -13.21
CA PRO A 631 -12.11 7.05 -12.28
C PRO A 631 -11.70 6.56 -10.88
N ALA A 632 -10.79 5.59 -10.78
CA ALA A 632 -10.31 5.10 -9.48
C ALA A 632 -9.66 6.21 -8.64
N TRP A 633 -8.83 7.08 -9.25
CA TRP A 633 -8.19 8.16 -8.50
C TRP A 633 -9.19 9.26 -8.12
N LEU A 634 -10.06 9.65 -9.06
CA LEU A 634 -11.08 10.68 -8.84
C LEU A 634 -12.07 10.29 -7.74
N MET A 635 -12.51 9.03 -7.73
CA MET A 635 -13.37 8.49 -6.69
C MET A 635 -12.66 8.40 -5.34
N ALA A 636 -11.42 7.92 -5.31
CA ALA A 636 -10.63 7.78 -4.09
C ALA A 636 -10.38 9.12 -3.38
N HIS A 637 -10.43 10.21 -4.15
CA HIS A 637 -10.22 11.58 -3.68
C HIS A 637 -11.50 12.42 -3.80
N ALA A 638 -12.64 11.81 -3.45
CA ALA A 638 -13.96 12.44 -3.38
C ALA A 638 -14.69 11.98 -2.13
N SER A 639 -15.77 12.67 -1.77
CA SER A 639 -16.69 12.22 -0.73
C SER A 639 -17.66 11.17 -1.27
N ASN A 640 -18.56 10.70 -0.42
CA ASN A 640 -19.61 9.76 -0.80
C ASN A 640 -20.64 10.37 -1.77
N THR A 641 -20.85 11.68 -1.70
CA THR A 641 -21.94 12.39 -2.38
C THR A 641 -21.50 13.53 -3.28
N HIS A 642 -20.25 13.97 -3.21
CA HIS A 642 -19.76 15.10 -4.01
C HIS A 642 -18.23 15.03 -4.19
N THR A 643 -17.69 15.87 -5.08
CA THR A 643 -16.25 16.10 -5.23
C THR A 643 -15.66 16.71 -3.96
N ASP A 644 -14.35 16.50 -3.78
CA ASP A 644 -13.62 17.10 -2.66
C ASP A 644 -12.34 17.80 -3.15
N PRO A 645 -12.44 19.09 -3.48
CA PRO A 645 -11.29 19.85 -3.97
C PRO A 645 -10.18 19.97 -2.93
N VAL A 646 -10.50 19.98 -1.63
CA VAL A 646 -9.51 20.03 -0.56
C VAL A 646 -8.65 18.76 -0.54
N VAL A 647 -9.30 17.60 -0.59
CA VAL A 647 -8.59 16.31 -0.59
C VAL A 647 -7.75 16.14 -1.85
N ARG A 648 -8.29 16.47 -3.03
CA ARG A 648 -7.55 16.44 -4.32
C ARG A 648 -6.34 17.37 -4.29
N GLY A 649 -6.53 18.61 -3.86
CA GLY A 649 -5.47 19.62 -3.78
C GLY A 649 -4.41 19.29 -2.73
N LYS A 650 -4.80 18.81 -1.54
CA LYS A 650 -3.89 18.32 -0.51
C LYS A 650 -3.00 17.21 -1.05
N TRP A 651 -3.59 16.23 -1.73
CA TRP A 651 -2.84 15.13 -2.32
C TRP A 651 -1.77 15.64 -3.31
N ILE A 652 -2.13 16.55 -4.22
CA ILE A 652 -1.19 17.15 -5.20
C ILE A 652 -0.07 17.90 -4.46
N ARG A 653 -0.43 18.72 -3.47
CA ARG A 653 0.54 19.49 -2.68
C ARG A 653 1.55 18.59 -1.98
N GLU A 654 1.09 17.54 -1.33
CA GLU A 654 1.95 16.68 -0.51
C GLU A 654 2.66 15.60 -1.33
N LYS A 655 2.00 15.04 -2.35
CA LYS A 655 2.55 13.91 -3.11
C LYS A 655 3.36 14.34 -4.33
N LEU A 656 2.91 15.34 -5.06
CA LEU A 656 3.60 15.78 -6.27
C LEU A 656 4.52 16.99 -6.04
N LEU A 657 4.14 17.92 -5.19
CA LEU A 657 4.92 19.13 -4.96
C LEU A 657 5.83 19.07 -3.74
N ALA A 658 5.92 17.92 -3.07
CA ALA A 658 6.70 17.73 -1.84
C ALA A 658 6.42 18.79 -0.75
N GLY A 659 5.23 19.40 -0.77
CA GLY A 659 4.79 20.37 0.20
C GLY A 659 4.22 19.71 1.45
N TYR A 660 3.95 20.52 2.46
CA TYR A 660 3.33 20.08 3.70
C TYR A 660 2.08 20.93 3.99
N VAL A 661 1.01 20.26 4.38
CA VAL A 661 -0.21 20.91 4.87
C VAL A 661 -0.36 20.52 6.34
N PRO A 662 -0.38 21.51 7.26
CA PRO A 662 -0.54 21.24 8.69
C PRO A 662 -1.83 20.50 9.00
N ASP A 663 -1.82 19.76 10.09
CA ASP A 663 -3.02 19.10 10.61
C ASP A 663 -4.06 20.13 11.05
N VAL A 664 -5.35 19.81 10.89
CA VAL A 664 -6.46 20.70 11.27
C VAL A 664 -6.45 20.87 12.79
N PRO A 665 -6.43 22.10 13.30
CA PRO A 665 -6.57 22.32 14.74
C PRO A 665 -7.93 21.82 15.25
N ILE A 666 -7.93 21.19 16.43
CA ILE A 666 -9.15 20.62 17.06
C ILE A 666 -10.26 21.66 17.26
N THR A 667 -9.90 22.92 17.34
CA THR A 667 -10.82 24.04 17.61
C THR A 667 -11.54 24.58 16.37
N VAL A 668 -11.26 24.04 15.18
CA VAL A 668 -11.86 24.51 13.92
C VAL A 668 -13.08 23.67 13.59
N ASP A 669 -14.23 24.33 13.43
CA ASP A 669 -15.42 23.70 12.81
C ASP A 669 -15.20 23.64 11.29
N ALA A 670 -15.00 22.43 10.78
CA ALA A 670 -14.70 22.16 9.38
C ALA A 670 -15.95 21.84 8.53
N LYS A 671 -17.14 22.20 9.00
CA LYS A 671 -18.37 21.89 8.30
C LYS A 671 -18.55 22.76 7.06
N ILE A 672 -18.68 22.15 5.90
CA ILE A 672 -19.04 22.81 4.64
C ILE A 672 -20.56 23.00 4.61
N PRO A 673 -21.07 24.20 4.29
CA PRO A 673 -22.52 24.44 4.20
C PRO A 673 -23.18 23.50 3.19
N ASP A 674 -24.33 22.98 3.56
CA ASP A 674 -25.19 22.19 2.67
C ASP A 674 -26.21 23.10 1.96
N ASP A 675 -25.69 23.90 1.01
CA ASP A 675 -26.48 24.85 0.22
C ASP A 675 -26.73 24.24 -1.17
N HIS A 676 -27.96 23.83 -1.40
CA HIS A 676 -28.35 23.10 -2.59
C HIS A 676 -28.40 23.91 -3.88
N ASP A 677 -28.41 25.25 -3.76
CA ASP A 677 -28.40 26.17 -4.91
C ASP A 677 -27.00 26.62 -5.31
N LYS A 678 -25.95 26.07 -4.65
CA LYS A 678 -24.55 26.41 -4.92
C LYS A 678 -23.76 25.23 -5.46
N THR A 679 -22.84 25.55 -6.37
CA THR A 679 -21.79 24.57 -6.80
C THR A 679 -20.91 24.20 -5.63
N ILE A 680 -20.20 23.06 -5.73
CA ILE A 680 -19.25 22.65 -4.69
C ILE A 680 -18.20 23.73 -4.46
N ARG A 681 -17.67 24.36 -5.49
CA ARG A 681 -16.72 25.45 -5.35
C ARG A 681 -17.29 26.63 -4.56
N GLU A 682 -18.53 27.03 -4.86
CA GLU A 682 -19.23 28.10 -4.12
C GLU A 682 -19.47 27.72 -2.65
N ARG A 683 -19.73 26.45 -2.35
CA ARG A 683 -19.89 25.95 -0.97
C ARG A 683 -18.57 25.95 -0.20
N PHE A 684 -17.47 25.61 -0.87
CA PHE A 684 -16.13 25.64 -0.28
C PHE A 684 -15.55 27.04 -0.08
N SER A 685 -16.19 28.10 -0.60
CA SER A 685 -15.75 29.49 -0.36
C SER A 685 -15.70 29.86 1.14
N VAL A 686 -16.44 29.17 2.00
CA VAL A 686 -16.36 29.34 3.46
C VAL A 686 -14.95 29.10 3.99
N THR A 687 -14.14 28.31 3.31
CA THR A 687 -12.74 28.04 3.67
C THR A 687 -11.78 29.18 3.29
N GLU A 688 -12.26 30.22 2.60
CA GLU A 688 -11.51 31.43 2.28
C GLU A 688 -11.48 32.43 3.45
N ALA A 689 -12.25 32.16 4.51
CA ALA A 689 -12.16 32.92 5.75
C ALA A 689 -10.71 32.89 6.29
N GLN A 690 -10.25 34.03 6.84
CA GLN A 690 -8.84 34.24 7.21
C GLN A 690 -8.22 33.13 8.06
N GLN A 691 -8.98 32.55 8.97
CA GLN A 691 -8.53 31.48 9.86
C GLN A 691 -8.36 30.14 9.12
N CYS A 692 -9.14 29.88 8.07
CA CYS A 692 -9.11 28.67 7.28
C CYS A 692 -8.12 28.78 6.11
N TRP A 693 -8.02 29.94 5.52
CA TRP A 693 -7.25 30.21 4.30
C TRP A 693 -5.76 29.89 4.41
N LYS A 694 -5.18 30.01 5.59
CA LYS A 694 -3.76 29.66 5.83
C LYS A 694 -3.37 28.26 5.34
N CYS A 695 -4.29 27.30 5.48
CA CYS A 695 -4.08 25.93 4.99
C CYS A 695 -4.72 25.75 3.61
N HIS A 696 -5.92 26.29 3.41
CA HIS A 696 -6.70 26.09 2.19
C HIS A 696 -6.11 26.78 0.96
N GLU A 697 -5.38 27.89 1.11
CA GLU A 697 -4.61 28.53 0.00
C GLU A 697 -3.62 27.57 -0.67
N LYS A 698 -3.14 26.55 0.06
CA LYS A 698 -2.19 25.56 -0.46
C LYS A 698 -2.87 24.39 -1.18
N MET A 699 -4.16 24.20 -0.99
CA MET A 699 -4.92 23.03 -1.43
C MET A 699 -6.02 23.36 -2.43
N ASN A 700 -6.95 24.24 -2.04
CA ASN A 700 -8.16 24.50 -2.82
C ASN A 700 -7.88 24.89 -4.27
N PRO A 701 -6.93 25.82 -4.56
CA PRO A 701 -6.66 26.23 -5.95
C PRO A 701 -6.19 25.09 -6.85
N LEU A 702 -5.50 24.09 -6.27
CA LEU A 702 -5.08 22.89 -7.00
C LEU A 702 -6.25 21.93 -7.24
N GLY A 703 -7.15 21.81 -6.26
CA GLY A 703 -8.29 20.91 -6.33
C GLY A 703 -9.41 21.40 -7.23
N TYR A 704 -9.65 22.71 -7.26
CA TYR A 704 -10.67 23.33 -8.11
C TYR A 704 -10.44 23.07 -9.61
N ALA A 705 -9.19 22.90 -10.04
CA ALA A 705 -8.89 22.54 -11.43
C ALA A 705 -9.54 21.21 -11.85
N PHE A 706 -9.88 20.33 -10.90
CA PHE A 706 -10.51 19.02 -11.16
C PHE A 706 -12.04 19.03 -11.11
N GLU A 707 -12.71 20.17 -10.98
CA GLU A 707 -14.18 20.21 -10.96
C GLU A 707 -14.82 19.88 -12.31
N ASN A 708 -14.04 19.80 -13.38
CA ASN A 708 -14.45 19.18 -14.64
C ASN A 708 -14.63 17.63 -14.54
N PHE A 709 -14.40 17.06 -13.38
CA PHE A 709 -14.72 15.65 -13.07
C PHE A 709 -15.55 15.55 -11.80
N ASP A 710 -16.64 14.83 -11.86
CA ASP A 710 -17.49 14.58 -10.69
C ASP A 710 -16.86 13.56 -9.72
N ASP A 711 -17.60 13.21 -8.69
CA ASP A 711 -17.19 12.26 -7.64
C ASP A 711 -17.22 10.79 -8.05
N PHE A 712 -17.80 10.45 -9.20
CA PHE A 712 -17.74 9.14 -9.85
C PHE A 712 -16.64 9.06 -10.92
N GLY A 713 -16.00 10.16 -11.22
CA GLY A 713 -14.98 10.27 -12.24
C GLY A 713 -15.52 10.58 -13.65
N ARG A 714 -16.78 10.98 -13.80
CA ARG A 714 -17.35 11.41 -15.09
C ARG A 714 -16.83 12.80 -15.43
N TYR A 715 -16.41 13.00 -16.66
CA TYR A 715 -16.12 14.33 -17.21
C TYR A 715 -17.41 15.12 -17.37
N ARG A 716 -17.41 16.39 -16.97
CA ARG A 716 -18.57 17.28 -17.01
C ARG A 716 -18.16 18.71 -17.40
N THR A 717 -19.06 19.42 -18.05
CA THR A 717 -18.92 20.85 -18.41
C THR A 717 -19.84 21.76 -17.62
N VAL A 718 -20.79 21.17 -16.92
CA VAL A 718 -21.70 21.84 -15.99
C VAL A 718 -21.80 21.02 -14.71
N GLU A 719 -22.14 21.65 -13.61
CA GLU A 719 -22.43 20.96 -12.35
C GLU A 719 -23.94 20.78 -12.19
N GLU A 720 -24.38 19.55 -12.04
CA GLU A 720 -25.75 19.22 -11.65
C GLU A 720 -25.94 19.45 -10.15
N LEU A 721 -26.92 20.26 -9.78
CA LEU A 721 -27.27 20.52 -8.38
C LEU A 721 -28.20 19.43 -7.86
N GLU A 722 -27.62 18.26 -7.60
CA GLU A 722 -28.33 17.03 -7.28
C GLU A 722 -29.05 17.08 -5.92
N HIS A 723 -30.16 17.79 -5.84
CA HIS A 723 -31.04 17.86 -4.67
C HIS A 723 -32.52 17.81 -5.08
N ALA A 724 -33.41 17.37 -4.18
CA ALA A 724 -34.83 17.25 -4.46
C ALA A 724 -35.47 18.56 -4.92
N ASP A 725 -35.06 19.70 -4.36
CA ASP A 725 -35.57 21.04 -4.70
C ASP A 725 -35.14 21.51 -6.10
N ASN A 726 -34.12 20.89 -6.66
CA ASN A 726 -33.55 21.19 -7.95
C ASN A 726 -33.95 20.20 -9.03
N LEU A 727 -34.82 19.22 -8.69
CA LEU A 727 -35.26 18.19 -9.58
C LEU A 727 -36.12 18.78 -10.72
N LEU A 728 -35.69 18.58 -11.97
CA LEU A 728 -36.44 19.03 -13.16
C LEU A 728 -37.32 17.91 -13.69
N THR A 729 -36.77 16.69 -13.77
CA THR A 729 -37.54 15.53 -14.19
C THR A 729 -37.36 14.41 -13.16
N LYS A 730 -38.47 13.78 -12.78
CA LYS A 730 -38.39 12.59 -11.93
C LYS A 730 -37.65 11.49 -12.68
N ALA A 731 -36.96 10.68 -11.93
CA ALA A 731 -36.32 9.50 -12.46
C ALA A 731 -37.34 8.64 -13.22
N GLU A 732 -37.25 8.61 -14.53
CA GLU A 732 -37.99 7.66 -15.32
C GLU A 732 -37.25 6.34 -15.31
N VAL A 733 -37.97 5.28 -14.86
CA VAL A 733 -37.44 3.93 -14.92
C VAL A 733 -37.41 3.51 -16.38
N ARG A 734 -36.31 3.74 -17.06
CA ARG A 734 -36.07 3.15 -18.40
C ARG A 734 -35.69 1.69 -18.24
N GLY A 735 -36.74 0.89 -18.06
CA GLY A 735 -36.67 -0.55 -17.83
C GLY A 735 -36.39 -0.91 -16.37
N PRO A 736 -36.23 -2.18 -16.03
CA PRO A 736 -36.26 -2.64 -14.64
C PRO A 736 -35.09 -2.18 -13.76
N THR A 737 -34.17 -1.36 -14.26
CA THR A 737 -32.94 -1.01 -13.53
C THR A 737 -32.43 0.43 -13.67
N PHE A 738 -33.10 1.32 -14.39
CA PHE A 738 -32.58 2.69 -14.59
C PHE A 738 -33.58 3.76 -14.26
N ALA A 739 -33.26 4.54 -13.27
CA ALA A 739 -33.88 5.82 -13.03
C ALA A 739 -32.91 6.92 -13.47
N VAL A 740 -33.32 7.78 -14.38
CA VAL A 740 -32.58 8.97 -14.79
C VAL A 740 -33.33 10.18 -14.26
N ALA A 741 -32.78 10.84 -13.25
CA ALA A 741 -33.24 12.14 -12.80
C ALA A 741 -32.41 13.22 -13.51
N THR A 742 -33.02 14.35 -13.82
CA THR A 742 -32.30 15.54 -14.27
C THR A 742 -32.50 16.67 -13.27
N TYR A 743 -31.46 17.43 -13.04
CA TYR A 743 -31.42 18.49 -12.05
C TYR A 743 -31.08 19.84 -12.71
N LYS A 744 -31.33 20.93 -12.00
CA LYS A 744 -30.81 22.26 -12.41
C LYS A 744 -29.29 22.19 -12.51
N THR A 745 -28.73 22.89 -13.46
CA THR A 745 -27.28 22.93 -13.68
C THR A 745 -26.73 24.34 -13.47
N LYS A 746 -25.47 24.42 -13.06
CA LYS A 746 -24.66 25.64 -13.07
C LYS A 746 -23.40 25.47 -13.89
N ALA A 747 -22.92 26.58 -14.43
CA ALA A 747 -21.62 26.63 -15.12
C ALA A 747 -20.50 26.28 -14.12
N LEU A 748 -19.54 25.47 -14.58
CA LEU A 748 -18.36 25.13 -13.82
C LEU A 748 -17.33 26.26 -13.89
N ASN A 749 -16.65 26.48 -12.77
CA ASN A 749 -15.41 27.24 -12.72
C ASN A 749 -14.27 26.29 -12.32
N THR A 750 -13.45 25.91 -13.30
CA THR A 750 -12.33 24.99 -13.16
C THR A 750 -10.97 25.69 -13.03
N THR A 751 -10.96 27.03 -12.99
CA THR A 751 -9.71 27.78 -12.82
C THR A 751 -9.07 27.48 -11.47
N GLY A 752 -7.77 27.31 -11.47
CA GLY A 752 -6.99 27.03 -10.26
C GLY A 752 -5.69 27.83 -10.27
N VAL A 753 -4.82 27.58 -9.30
CA VAL A 753 -3.49 28.17 -9.23
C VAL A 753 -2.49 27.10 -8.87
N LEU A 754 -1.52 26.87 -9.75
CA LEU A 754 -0.34 26.07 -9.46
C LEU A 754 0.72 26.95 -8.81
N SER A 755 1.29 26.49 -7.73
CA SER A 755 2.37 27.19 -7.03
C SER A 755 3.31 26.20 -6.36
N GLY A 756 4.58 26.57 -6.22
CA GLY A 756 5.56 25.78 -5.49
C GLY A 756 6.19 24.66 -6.30
N THR A 757 6.21 24.75 -7.62
CA THR A 757 6.99 23.88 -8.50
C THR A 757 8.50 24.15 -8.42
N GLY A 758 8.87 25.34 -7.96
CA GLY A 758 10.24 25.84 -8.01
C GLY A 758 10.64 26.37 -9.39
N ASP A 759 9.73 26.36 -10.36
CA ASP A 759 9.90 26.95 -11.70
C ASP A 759 8.81 28.00 -11.96
N PRO A 760 9.17 29.29 -12.00
CA PRO A 760 8.20 30.36 -12.22
C PRO A 760 7.44 30.26 -13.55
N ASN A 761 7.98 29.54 -14.54
CA ASN A 761 7.28 29.36 -15.83
C ASN A 761 6.15 28.32 -15.75
N LEU A 762 6.15 27.48 -14.74
CA LEU A 762 5.10 26.48 -14.48
C LEU A 762 4.06 26.97 -13.47
N ASP A 763 4.49 27.81 -12.52
CA ASP A 763 3.61 28.38 -11.50
C ASP A 763 2.68 29.45 -12.11
N GLY A 764 1.49 29.60 -11.54
CA GLY A 764 0.49 30.58 -11.98
C GLY A 764 -0.90 30.00 -12.13
N GLU A 765 -1.79 30.78 -12.73
CA GLU A 765 -3.17 30.39 -13.00
C GLU A 765 -3.21 29.23 -14.00
N VAL A 766 -4.09 28.26 -13.75
CA VAL A 766 -4.39 27.11 -14.62
C VAL A 766 -5.88 27.13 -14.98
N THR A 767 -6.19 26.70 -16.20
CA THR A 767 -7.57 26.72 -16.70
C THR A 767 -8.42 25.56 -16.22
N ASP A 768 -7.81 24.39 -16.09
CA ASP A 768 -8.47 23.16 -15.70
C ASP A 768 -7.47 22.07 -15.28
N SER A 769 -7.95 20.85 -15.07
CA SER A 769 -7.11 19.72 -14.70
C SER A 769 -6.08 19.34 -15.78
N PHE A 770 -6.38 19.54 -17.05
CA PHE A 770 -5.47 19.16 -18.14
C PHE A 770 -4.27 20.11 -18.20
N ASP A 771 -4.50 21.43 -18.09
CA ASP A 771 -3.43 22.41 -18.00
C ASP A 771 -2.58 22.16 -16.74
N LEU A 772 -3.23 21.96 -15.59
CA LEU A 772 -2.54 21.66 -14.33
C LEU A 772 -1.65 20.40 -14.46
N ILE A 773 -2.19 19.30 -14.97
CA ILE A 773 -1.46 18.04 -15.12
C ILE A 773 -0.30 18.20 -16.11
N GLY A 774 -0.53 18.89 -17.22
CA GLY A 774 0.50 19.15 -18.23
C GLY A 774 1.70 19.94 -17.68
N ARG A 775 1.47 20.90 -16.78
CA ARG A 775 2.53 21.64 -16.08
C ARG A 775 3.22 20.80 -15.00
N LEU A 776 2.45 20.03 -14.22
CA LEU A 776 3.01 19.11 -13.21
C LEU A 776 3.94 18.08 -13.84
N ALA A 777 3.59 17.51 -14.99
CA ALA A 777 4.40 16.53 -15.71
C ALA A 777 5.76 17.09 -16.17
N LYS A 778 5.88 18.39 -16.39
CA LYS A 778 7.13 19.06 -16.77
C LYS A 778 8.00 19.45 -15.57
N SER A 779 7.46 19.39 -14.35
CA SER A 779 8.13 19.89 -13.16
C SER A 779 9.21 18.92 -12.66
N THR A 780 10.45 19.44 -12.53
CA THR A 780 11.55 18.71 -11.87
C THR A 780 11.19 18.38 -10.41
N ARG A 781 10.52 19.29 -9.71
CA ARG A 781 10.08 19.06 -8.33
C ARG A 781 9.12 17.89 -8.21
N VAL A 782 8.20 17.74 -9.15
CA VAL A 782 7.26 16.60 -9.20
C VAL A 782 8.03 15.30 -9.38
N ARG A 783 8.95 15.24 -10.34
CA ARG A 783 9.82 14.08 -10.55
C ARG A 783 10.59 13.71 -9.28
N GLN A 784 11.23 14.69 -8.67
CA GLN A 784 11.99 14.51 -7.43
C GLN A 784 11.11 14.12 -6.25
N SER A 785 9.88 14.61 -6.17
CA SER A 785 8.91 14.21 -5.14
C SER A 785 8.54 12.74 -5.28
N ILE A 786 8.27 12.26 -6.50
CA ILE A 786 7.99 10.84 -6.75
C ILE A 786 9.19 9.98 -6.32
N ILE A 787 10.41 10.40 -6.63
CA ILE A 787 11.64 9.71 -6.21
C ILE A 787 11.78 9.67 -4.69
N ARG A 788 11.46 10.76 -3.96
CA ARG A 788 11.41 10.77 -2.48
C ARG A 788 10.41 9.74 -1.95
N HIS A 789 9.23 9.65 -2.55
CA HIS A 789 8.25 8.64 -2.16
C HIS A 789 8.71 7.22 -2.49
N ALA A 790 9.39 7.00 -3.63
CA ALA A 790 10.02 5.71 -3.95
C ALA A 790 11.11 5.37 -2.92
N PHE A 791 11.95 6.33 -2.55
CA PHE A 791 12.93 6.16 -1.48
C PHE A 791 12.26 5.68 -0.19
N ARG A 792 11.22 6.39 0.29
CA ARG A 792 10.49 6.01 1.51
C ARG A 792 9.92 4.60 1.43
N TYR A 793 9.40 4.22 0.28
CA TYR A 793 8.83 2.89 0.07
C TYR A 793 9.88 1.79 0.11
N PHE A 794 10.96 1.92 -0.65
CA PHE A 794 12.00 0.88 -0.76
C PHE A 794 12.96 0.85 0.43
N MET A 795 13.25 2.00 1.06
CA MET A 795 14.06 2.06 2.28
C MET A 795 13.25 1.75 3.54
N GLY A 796 11.92 1.84 3.48
CA GLY A 796 11.03 1.66 4.62
C GLY A 796 11.18 2.74 5.69
N ARG A 797 11.67 3.91 5.36
CA ARG A 797 11.83 5.08 6.25
C ARG A 797 11.75 6.38 5.47
N ASN A 798 11.51 7.48 6.15
CA ASN A 798 11.69 8.79 5.56
C ASN A 798 13.17 9.06 5.29
N GLU A 799 13.43 9.93 4.32
CA GLU A 799 14.77 10.43 4.05
C GLU A 799 15.30 11.28 5.22
N MET A 800 16.60 11.33 5.35
CA MET A 800 17.37 12.26 6.17
C MET A 800 18.18 13.18 5.26
N LEU A 801 18.68 14.31 5.74
CA LEU A 801 19.52 15.19 4.93
C LEU A 801 20.78 14.46 4.41
N SER A 802 21.31 13.50 5.16
CA SER A 802 22.43 12.66 4.72
C SER A 802 22.11 11.79 3.50
N ASP A 803 20.82 11.59 3.15
CA ASP A 803 20.41 10.84 1.96
C ASP A 803 20.43 11.69 0.67
N SER A 804 20.81 12.97 0.74
CA SER A 804 20.83 13.91 -0.38
C SER A 804 21.49 13.31 -1.62
N GLN A 805 22.72 12.77 -1.49
CA GLN A 805 23.43 12.19 -2.62
C GLN A 805 22.70 10.99 -3.22
N THR A 806 22.06 10.14 -2.38
CA THR A 806 21.25 9.00 -2.85
C THR A 806 20.08 9.46 -3.71
N LEU A 807 19.39 10.53 -3.29
CA LEU A 807 18.24 11.08 -4.04
C LEU A 807 18.67 11.74 -5.35
N ILE A 808 19.77 12.49 -5.33
CA ILE A 808 20.36 13.09 -6.53
C ILE A 808 20.78 12.01 -7.53
N ASP A 809 21.43 10.94 -7.06
CA ASP A 809 21.86 9.83 -7.93
C ASP A 809 20.64 9.10 -8.54
N ALA A 810 19.56 8.94 -7.78
CA ALA A 810 18.32 8.34 -8.27
C ALA A 810 17.61 9.24 -9.30
N ASP A 811 17.60 10.56 -9.09
CA ASP A 811 17.07 11.54 -10.06
C ASP A 811 17.89 11.52 -11.36
N ASN A 812 19.21 11.54 -11.24
CA ASN A 812 20.11 11.42 -12.38
C ASN A 812 19.96 10.07 -13.12
N ALA A 813 19.74 8.98 -12.40
CA ALA A 813 19.51 7.67 -13.02
C ALA A 813 18.21 7.66 -13.83
N TYR A 814 17.13 8.26 -13.31
CA TYR A 814 15.88 8.44 -14.05
C TYR A 814 16.10 9.23 -15.34
N VAL A 815 16.70 10.41 -15.25
CA VAL A 815 16.90 11.29 -16.40
C VAL A 815 17.80 10.63 -17.46
N LYS A 816 18.93 10.05 -17.05
CA LYS A 816 19.90 9.42 -17.96
C LYS A 816 19.36 8.16 -18.66
N SER A 817 18.42 7.47 -18.06
CA SER A 817 17.82 6.26 -18.64
C SER A 817 16.61 6.54 -19.55
N GLY A 818 16.26 7.80 -19.79
CA GLY A 818 15.05 8.14 -20.55
C GLY A 818 13.76 7.87 -19.75
N GLY A 819 13.81 8.11 -18.44
CA GLY A 819 12.63 8.03 -17.58
C GLY A 819 12.29 6.62 -17.06
N SER A 820 13.29 5.73 -16.93
CA SER A 820 13.10 4.38 -16.40
C SER A 820 12.91 4.36 -14.88
N PHE A 821 11.82 3.76 -14.42
CA PHE A 821 11.61 3.52 -12.99
C PHE A 821 12.46 2.37 -12.45
N LYS A 822 12.79 1.36 -13.27
CA LYS A 822 13.75 0.31 -12.91
C LYS A 822 15.11 0.92 -12.60
N ALA A 823 15.55 1.94 -13.35
CA ALA A 823 16.81 2.65 -13.07
C ALA A 823 16.80 3.36 -11.71
N VAL A 824 15.66 3.97 -11.32
CA VAL A 824 15.48 4.56 -9.97
C VAL A 824 15.62 3.49 -8.89
N ILE A 825 14.93 2.36 -9.02
CA ILE A 825 14.99 1.27 -8.05
C ILE A 825 16.42 0.75 -7.91
N ILE A 826 17.12 0.50 -9.03
CA ILE A 826 18.52 0.04 -9.02
C ILE A 826 19.40 1.06 -8.30
N SER A 827 19.28 2.34 -8.61
CA SER A 827 20.06 3.40 -7.95
C SER A 827 19.83 3.42 -6.45
N LEU A 828 18.56 3.36 -6.01
CA LEU A 828 18.21 3.34 -4.59
C LEU A 828 18.76 2.11 -3.86
N LEU A 829 18.56 0.91 -4.40
CA LEU A 829 18.95 -0.35 -3.74
C LEU A 829 20.46 -0.65 -3.83
N THR A 830 21.23 0.14 -4.58
CA THR A 830 22.71 0.08 -4.62
C THR A 830 23.38 1.26 -3.92
N SER A 831 22.59 2.12 -3.27
CA SER A 831 23.07 3.33 -2.59
C SER A 831 23.66 3.02 -1.21
N ASP A 832 24.44 3.98 -0.70
CA ASP A 832 24.94 3.92 0.68
C ASP A 832 23.80 3.93 1.71
N SER A 833 22.70 4.63 1.44
CA SER A 833 21.47 4.61 2.27
C SER A 833 20.92 3.20 2.48
N PHE A 834 21.05 2.34 1.46
CA PHE A 834 20.57 0.96 1.50
C PHE A 834 21.59 0.00 2.10
N MET A 835 22.88 0.18 1.75
CA MET A 835 23.95 -0.76 2.08
C MET A 835 24.49 -0.58 3.50
N TYR A 836 24.43 0.60 4.08
CA TYR A 836 25.09 0.91 5.35
C TYR A 836 24.10 1.16 6.48
N ARG A 837 24.49 0.78 7.72
CA ARG A 837 23.78 0.99 8.97
C ARG A 837 24.65 1.78 9.97
N LYS A 838 23.97 2.62 10.78
CA LYS A 838 24.65 3.39 11.82
C LYS A 838 23.75 3.47 13.06
#